data_5908be881b064494358374461a425a0f
#
_entry.id   5908be881b064494358374461a425a0f
#
_cell.length_a   1.000
_cell.length_b   1.000
_cell.length_c   1.000
_cell.angle_alpha   90.00
_cell.angle_beta   90.00
_cell.angle_gamma   90.00
#
_symmetry.space_group_name_H-M   'P 1'
#
loop_
_entity.id
_entity.type
_entity.pdbx_description
1 polymer ?
#
loop_
_entity_poly.entity_id
_entity_poly.type
_entity_poly.pdbx_seq_one_letter_code
_entity_poly.pdbx_strand_id
1 'polypeptide(L)'
;MVKFPGHLRNILAVTTLLVSGLVPGILHAATPEGQARWKAEAARVTIVRDDWGIAHVHGRSDDDAVFGAIYAQAEDDFGRIEANYLTALGRTAEAEGESAIWADLRQRLYVDPVKLQAQYRESPPWLRQLMDAWADGLNYYLATHPDVHPKVLTQFEPWMALSFTEGSIGGDIESISLSELQSFYGGEKVPPTPTELGMILREPSGSNGIAIAPKNTADGHALLLINPHTSFYFRSELQMTSEAGLNAYGASTWGQFFIYQGFNADAGWMHTSSTVDNIDEFAETISPKSGVLAFYRYGKGDRLFETQLITIAFRKPDGTLGKRTFKTYRSHHGPITGARDGKWIATALMWKPIPALEQSWLRTKATDLTSYMKVAALKANSSNDTLFADKKGEIAFLMPQFMPLRDNRFDYTRPVDGSDPATDWKGLHTLTSLPSVVNPKVGWVHNTNDWPWDAAGPDSPKAADYPRYMDQIGTNFRGAHADLVLKGKHDFTLEKLRAAAFDSYLPGFAVLIPQLTAAYDALSADDPLHTKLAEPIALLRGWDKRWSANSTATALAVFWGDQLWREVGTFAQAERMNVPFYIAQRVSTAEKLKALDAAEAKLKADFGDWRVPWGKINRFQRLDDVIAPHFDDTKPSIPVPFASAQWGSLASFGARAYPNTKKYYGTSGNSFVAVVEFGPRVRAVAVTAGGESGDPASKHFDDQAERYATGNLRPVYFYPDDLAGHIERRYRPGE
;
A
#
# COMPACT_ATOMS: atom_id res chain seq x y z
N MET A 1 -69.00 1.42 50.58
CA MET A 1 -68.96 2.91 50.70
C MET A 1 -67.51 3.31 50.65
N VAL A 2 -66.95 4.06 49.75
CA VAL A 2 -67.34 5.16 48.90
C VAL A 2 -66.25 5.30 47.83
N LYS A 3 -66.68 5.35 46.56
CA LYS A 3 -66.21 6.15 45.42
C LYS A 3 -64.71 6.31 45.07
N PHE A 4 -64.39 5.91 43.83
CA PHE A 4 -63.42 6.46 42.88
C PHE A 4 -63.60 7.96 42.60
N PRO A 5 -62.61 8.75 42.07
CA PRO A 5 -62.24 8.66 40.63
C PRO A 5 -60.69 8.87 40.44
N GLY A 6 -60.00 8.28 39.47
CA GLY A 6 -60.05 8.44 38.02
C GLY A 6 -59.14 9.55 37.53
N HIS A 7 -57.96 9.20 36.97
CA HIS A 7 -57.37 9.90 35.83
C HIS A 7 -56.36 8.99 35.12
N LEU A 8 -56.81 8.35 34.05
CA LEU A 8 -55.98 7.87 32.95
C LEU A 8 -55.34 9.10 32.27
N ARG A 9 -54.04 9.20 32.26
CA ARG A 9 -53.30 10.01 31.30
C ARG A 9 -52.71 9.09 30.23
N ASN A 10 -53.31 9.14 29.04
CA ASN A 10 -52.80 8.59 27.81
C ASN A 10 -51.44 9.19 27.49
N ILE A 11 -50.38 8.38 27.52
CA ILE A 11 -49.11 8.69 26.87
C ILE A 11 -49.23 8.13 25.44
N LEU A 12 -49.58 8.99 24.49
CA LEU A 12 -49.43 8.74 23.06
C LEU A 12 -47.94 8.71 22.75
N ALA A 13 -47.39 7.54 22.56
CA ALA A 13 -46.03 7.40 21.96
C ALA A 13 -46.18 7.73 20.45
N VAL A 14 -45.77 8.94 20.08
CA VAL A 14 -45.58 9.31 18.67
C VAL A 14 -44.35 8.60 18.17
N THR A 15 -44.55 7.47 17.53
CA THR A 15 -43.50 6.81 16.76
C THR A 15 -43.34 7.60 15.46
N THR A 16 -42.42 8.52 15.44
CA THR A 16 -42.01 9.20 14.19
C THR A 16 -41.25 8.19 13.35
N LEU A 17 -41.97 7.53 12.40
CA LEU A 17 -41.34 6.83 11.28
C LEU A 17 -40.61 7.89 10.43
N LEU A 18 -39.30 8.04 10.60
CA LEU A 18 -38.44 8.65 9.60
C LEU A 18 -38.38 7.71 8.39
N VAL A 19 -39.33 7.89 7.49
CA VAL A 19 -39.21 7.40 6.11
C VAL A 19 -38.08 8.20 5.49
N SER A 20 -36.89 7.62 5.46
CA SER A 20 -35.79 8.10 4.62
C SER A 20 -36.21 7.88 3.17
N GLY A 21 -36.91 8.86 2.62
CA GLY A 21 -37.11 8.96 1.19
C GLY A 21 -35.75 9.02 0.53
N LEU A 22 -35.36 7.93 -0.14
CA LEU A 22 -34.40 8.01 -1.21
C LEU A 22 -34.98 8.98 -2.24
N VAL A 23 -34.51 10.22 -2.22
CA VAL A 23 -34.65 11.11 -3.35
C VAL A 23 -33.93 10.39 -4.50
N PRO A 24 -34.62 10.07 -5.62
CA PRO A 24 -33.92 9.60 -6.79
C PRO A 24 -32.87 10.65 -7.09
N GLY A 25 -31.60 10.24 -7.26
CA GLY A 25 -30.54 11.15 -7.61
C GLY A 25 -30.98 11.91 -8.86
N ILE A 26 -31.38 13.17 -8.68
CA ILE A 26 -31.47 14.10 -9.76
C ILE A 26 -30.06 14.14 -10.31
N LEU A 27 -29.87 13.69 -11.56
CA LEU A 27 -28.71 14.01 -12.36
C LEU A 27 -28.53 15.52 -12.25
N HIS A 28 -27.69 15.98 -11.34
CA HIS A 28 -27.20 17.34 -11.35
C HIS A 28 -26.21 17.40 -12.50
N ALA A 29 -26.74 17.52 -13.72
CA ALA A 29 -25.99 18.15 -14.80
C ALA A 29 -25.40 19.41 -14.18
N ALA A 30 -24.08 19.60 -14.35
CA ALA A 30 -23.38 20.73 -13.78
C ALA A 30 -24.20 21.99 -13.95
N THR A 31 -24.60 22.61 -12.84
CA THR A 31 -25.41 23.84 -12.93
C THR A 31 -24.59 24.89 -13.68
N PRO A 32 -25.21 25.84 -14.39
CA PRO A 32 -24.47 26.93 -15.04
C PRO A 32 -23.49 27.63 -14.10
N GLU A 33 -23.86 27.81 -12.82
CA GLU A 33 -22.98 28.37 -11.80
C GLU A 33 -21.79 27.45 -11.49
N GLY A 34 -21.98 26.14 -11.38
CA GLY A 34 -20.90 25.17 -11.22
C GLY A 34 -19.91 25.19 -12.36
N GLN A 35 -20.40 25.17 -13.60
CA GLN A 35 -19.54 25.27 -14.78
C GLN A 35 -18.77 26.60 -14.85
N ALA A 36 -19.39 27.71 -14.47
CA ALA A 36 -18.71 29.02 -14.43
C ALA A 36 -17.60 29.03 -13.36
N ARG A 37 -17.84 28.41 -12.21
CA ARG A 37 -16.83 28.24 -11.14
C ARG A 37 -15.65 27.43 -11.64
N TRP A 38 -15.86 26.23 -12.18
CA TRP A 38 -14.80 25.36 -12.68
C TRP A 38 -13.94 26.02 -13.77
N LYS A 39 -14.58 26.79 -14.71
CA LYS A 39 -13.85 27.56 -15.70
C LYS A 39 -13.00 28.65 -15.08
N ALA A 40 -13.48 29.29 -14.02
CA ALA A 40 -12.73 30.33 -13.32
C ALA A 40 -11.52 29.72 -12.57
N GLU A 41 -11.66 28.53 -12.00
CA GLU A 41 -10.57 27.77 -11.38
C GLU A 41 -9.55 27.33 -12.43
N ALA A 42 -10.00 26.70 -13.52
CA ALA A 42 -9.15 26.28 -14.64
C ALA A 42 -8.31 27.44 -15.22
N ALA A 43 -8.88 28.66 -15.27
CA ALA A 43 -8.17 29.83 -15.76
C ALA A 43 -6.99 30.27 -14.86
N ARG A 44 -6.93 29.82 -13.61
CA ARG A 44 -5.85 30.10 -12.65
C ARG A 44 -4.79 28.99 -12.59
N VAL A 45 -4.99 27.90 -13.35
CA VAL A 45 -4.11 26.74 -13.39
C VAL A 45 -3.33 26.68 -14.70
N THR A 46 -2.08 26.25 -14.64
CA THR A 46 -1.30 25.84 -15.80
C THR A 46 -0.77 24.43 -15.58
N ILE A 47 -0.96 23.55 -16.55
CA ILE A 47 -0.38 22.21 -16.59
C ILE A 47 0.68 22.19 -17.68
N VAL A 48 1.89 21.73 -17.32
CA VAL A 48 2.96 21.45 -18.26
C VAL A 48 3.22 19.95 -18.23
N ARG A 49 3.09 19.29 -19.38
CA ARG A 49 3.54 17.91 -19.54
C ARG A 49 4.99 17.94 -20.05
N ASP A 50 5.85 17.19 -19.37
CA ASP A 50 7.22 16.99 -19.84
C ASP A 50 7.30 15.87 -20.90
N ASP A 51 8.50 15.59 -21.39
CA ASP A 51 8.74 14.57 -22.43
C ASP A 51 8.52 13.12 -21.96
N TRP A 52 8.20 12.90 -20.68
CA TRP A 52 7.76 11.63 -20.07
C TRP A 52 6.28 11.61 -19.71
N GLY A 53 5.54 12.66 -20.10
CA GLY A 53 4.13 12.81 -19.76
C GLY A 53 3.85 13.27 -18.34
N ILE A 54 4.88 13.48 -17.51
CA ILE A 54 4.71 13.90 -16.12
C ILE A 54 4.07 15.29 -16.06
N ALA A 55 3.04 15.43 -15.22
CA ALA A 55 2.33 16.70 -15.03
C ALA A 55 3.06 17.60 -14.03
N HIS A 56 3.49 18.78 -14.47
CA HIS A 56 3.93 19.88 -13.63
C HIS A 56 2.79 20.88 -13.52
N VAL A 57 2.08 20.86 -12.41
CA VAL A 57 0.89 21.67 -12.16
C VAL A 57 1.26 22.92 -11.39
N HIS A 58 0.80 24.08 -11.87
CA HIS A 58 0.96 25.36 -11.20
C HIS A 58 -0.39 26.03 -10.98
N GLY A 59 -0.73 26.33 -9.72
CA GLY A 59 -1.91 27.08 -9.31
C GLY A 59 -1.55 28.41 -8.64
N ARG A 60 -2.46 29.38 -8.63
CA ARG A 60 -2.27 30.60 -7.82
C ARG A 60 -2.35 30.34 -6.33
N SER A 61 -3.24 29.43 -5.94
CA SER A 61 -3.41 28.96 -4.57
C SER A 61 -3.18 27.45 -4.48
N ASP A 62 -3.19 26.91 -3.28
CA ASP A 62 -3.08 25.47 -3.05
C ASP A 62 -4.28 24.70 -3.59
N ASP A 63 -5.48 25.25 -3.45
CA ASP A 63 -6.71 24.69 -4.02
C ASP A 63 -6.68 24.70 -5.55
N ASP A 64 -6.20 25.77 -6.21
CA ASP A 64 -5.97 25.78 -7.66
C ASP A 64 -4.97 24.67 -8.08
N ALA A 65 -3.90 24.46 -7.32
CA ALA A 65 -2.94 23.37 -7.59
C ALA A 65 -3.59 21.98 -7.43
N VAL A 66 -4.47 21.80 -6.45
CA VAL A 66 -5.25 20.56 -6.27
C VAL A 66 -6.19 20.33 -7.44
N PHE A 67 -6.95 21.35 -7.86
CA PHE A 67 -7.83 21.29 -9.04
C PHE A 67 -7.07 20.82 -10.27
N GLY A 68 -5.91 21.42 -10.54
CA GLY A 68 -5.09 21.04 -11.70
C GLY A 68 -4.47 19.66 -11.60
N ALA A 69 -4.00 19.28 -10.40
CA ALA A 69 -3.36 17.99 -10.19
C ALA A 69 -4.33 16.82 -10.37
N ILE A 70 -5.55 16.95 -9.85
CA ILE A 70 -6.54 15.89 -10.00
C ILE A 70 -7.12 15.82 -11.42
N TYR A 71 -7.22 16.99 -12.10
CA TYR A 71 -7.58 17.04 -13.50
C TYR A 71 -6.53 16.32 -14.37
N ALA A 72 -5.24 16.58 -14.15
CA ALA A 72 -4.15 15.92 -14.85
C ALA A 72 -4.11 14.41 -14.61
N GLN A 73 -4.32 13.97 -13.36
CA GLN A 73 -4.46 12.54 -13.04
C GLN A 73 -5.65 11.90 -13.78
N ALA A 74 -6.77 12.62 -13.90
CA ALA A 74 -7.94 12.12 -14.62
C ALA A 74 -7.71 12.00 -16.13
N GLU A 75 -6.92 12.91 -16.72
CA GLU A 75 -6.47 12.77 -18.13
C GLU A 75 -5.60 11.52 -18.31
N ASP A 76 -4.78 11.18 -17.32
CA ASP A 76 -3.86 10.04 -17.41
C ASP A 76 -4.57 8.69 -17.18
N ASP A 77 -5.42 8.57 -16.13
CA ASP A 77 -6.12 7.31 -15.83
C ASP A 77 -7.38 7.53 -14.95
N PHE A 78 -8.43 8.11 -15.52
CA PHE A 78 -9.70 8.28 -14.82
C PHE A 78 -10.29 6.94 -14.34
N GLY A 79 -10.10 5.86 -15.11
CA GLY A 79 -10.62 4.54 -14.74
C GLY A 79 -10.09 4.03 -13.40
N ARG A 80 -8.81 4.30 -13.09
CA ARG A 80 -8.22 3.96 -11.79
C ARG A 80 -8.70 4.86 -10.68
N ILE A 81 -8.87 6.16 -10.96
CA ILE A 81 -9.44 7.09 -9.98
C ILE A 81 -10.83 6.60 -9.55
N GLU A 82 -11.70 6.29 -10.53
CA GLU A 82 -13.04 5.79 -10.25
C GLU A 82 -12.99 4.48 -9.46
N ALA A 83 -12.17 3.50 -9.87
CA ALA A 83 -12.04 2.21 -9.19
C ALA A 83 -11.58 2.38 -7.73
N ASN A 84 -10.63 3.28 -7.46
CA ASN A 84 -10.15 3.58 -6.12
C ASN A 84 -11.28 4.19 -5.25
N TYR A 85 -12.05 5.13 -5.80
CA TYR A 85 -13.17 5.71 -5.05
C TYR A 85 -14.36 4.76 -4.88
N LEU A 86 -14.61 3.86 -5.84
CA LEU A 86 -15.58 2.78 -5.64
C LEU A 86 -15.18 1.87 -4.48
N THR A 87 -13.90 1.51 -4.41
CA THR A 87 -13.37 0.72 -3.29
C THR A 87 -13.47 1.50 -1.98
N ALA A 88 -12.98 2.76 -1.95
CA ALA A 88 -12.96 3.59 -0.75
C ALA A 88 -14.36 3.86 -0.18
N LEU A 89 -15.36 4.00 -1.05
CA LEU A 89 -16.76 4.25 -0.67
C LEU A 89 -17.55 2.96 -0.37
N GLY A 90 -16.97 1.77 -0.64
CA GLY A 90 -17.66 0.49 -0.55
C GLY A 90 -18.83 0.40 -1.55
N ARG A 91 -18.52 0.72 -2.83
CA ARG A 91 -19.46 0.73 -3.97
C ARG A 91 -18.97 -0.08 -5.18
N THR A 92 -17.92 -0.88 -5.01
CA THR A 92 -17.34 -1.71 -6.08
C THR A 92 -18.36 -2.68 -6.67
N ALA A 93 -19.28 -3.20 -5.87
CA ALA A 93 -20.34 -4.12 -6.32
C ALA A 93 -21.33 -3.47 -7.32
N GLU A 94 -21.45 -2.15 -7.33
CA GLU A 94 -22.27 -1.43 -8.34
C GLU A 94 -21.65 -1.52 -9.73
N ALA A 95 -20.33 -1.70 -9.83
CA ALA A 95 -19.60 -1.88 -11.10
C ALA A 95 -19.38 -3.36 -11.42
N GLU A 96 -18.94 -4.16 -10.44
CA GLU A 96 -18.38 -5.51 -10.64
C GLU A 96 -19.34 -6.66 -10.26
N GLY A 97 -20.50 -6.34 -9.67
CA GLY A 97 -21.53 -7.31 -9.36
C GLY A 97 -21.45 -7.90 -7.95
N GLU A 98 -22.23 -8.97 -7.72
CA GLU A 98 -22.51 -9.54 -6.40
C GLU A 98 -21.24 -10.06 -5.68
N SER A 99 -20.23 -10.49 -6.41
CA SER A 99 -18.97 -11.00 -5.85
C SER A 99 -18.23 -9.98 -4.99
N ALA A 100 -18.39 -8.67 -5.26
CA ALA A 100 -17.75 -7.60 -4.53
C ALA A 100 -18.49 -7.13 -3.25
N ILE A 101 -19.70 -7.66 -2.97
CA ILE A 101 -20.54 -7.23 -1.82
C ILE A 101 -19.78 -7.30 -0.50
N TRP A 102 -18.96 -8.32 -0.30
CA TRP A 102 -18.26 -8.53 0.97
C TRP A 102 -17.10 -7.56 1.14
N ALA A 103 -16.40 -7.21 0.08
CA ALA A 103 -15.38 -6.17 0.09
C ALA A 103 -16.01 -4.80 0.39
N ASP A 104 -17.16 -4.50 -0.22
CA ASP A 104 -17.91 -3.28 0.06
C ASP A 104 -18.44 -3.25 1.50
N LEU A 105 -18.97 -4.36 2.02
CA LEU A 105 -19.41 -4.44 3.42
C LEU A 105 -18.23 -4.19 4.37
N ARG A 106 -17.06 -4.81 4.14
CA ARG A 106 -15.86 -4.59 4.93
C ARG A 106 -15.51 -3.10 5.02
N GLN A 107 -15.49 -2.43 3.88
CA GLN A 107 -15.21 -0.99 3.80
C GLN A 107 -16.26 -0.18 4.55
N ARG A 108 -17.56 -0.48 4.35
CA ARG A 108 -18.70 0.23 4.94
C ARG A 108 -18.86 0.04 6.45
N LEU A 109 -18.17 -0.93 7.06
CA LEU A 109 -18.10 -1.06 8.52
C LEU A 109 -17.32 0.12 9.16
N TYR A 110 -16.43 0.77 8.42
CA TYR A 110 -15.64 1.93 8.87
C TYR A 110 -16.07 3.20 8.15
N VAL A 111 -16.26 3.14 6.84
CA VAL A 111 -16.58 4.27 5.97
C VAL A 111 -18.10 4.46 5.89
N ASP A 112 -18.63 5.37 6.69
CA ASP A 112 -20.05 5.74 6.68
C ASP A 112 -20.22 7.09 5.96
N PRO A 113 -20.88 7.14 4.79
CA PRO A 113 -21.07 8.38 4.01
C PRO A 113 -21.76 9.49 4.80
N VAL A 114 -22.70 9.17 5.68
CA VAL A 114 -23.41 10.17 6.50
C VAL A 114 -22.44 10.83 7.51
N LYS A 115 -21.60 10.00 8.13
CA LYS A 115 -20.55 10.50 9.06
C LYS A 115 -19.49 11.31 8.30
N LEU A 116 -19.07 10.86 7.10
CA LEU A 116 -18.11 11.61 6.29
C LEU A 116 -18.63 12.98 5.85
N GLN A 117 -19.91 13.08 5.48
CA GLN A 117 -20.54 14.37 5.18
C GLN A 117 -20.56 15.30 6.39
N ALA A 118 -20.79 14.79 7.60
CA ALA A 118 -20.69 15.57 8.81
C ALA A 118 -19.25 16.02 9.07
N GLN A 119 -18.28 15.11 8.97
CA GLN A 119 -16.86 15.39 9.15
C GLN A 119 -16.32 16.39 8.12
N TYR A 120 -16.78 16.34 6.87
CA TYR A 120 -16.46 17.38 5.88
C TYR A 120 -16.87 18.77 6.38
N ARG A 121 -18.08 18.92 6.92
CA ARG A 121 -18.56 20.21 7.49
C ARG A 121 -17.75 20.66 8.70
N GLU A 122 -17.23 19.71 9.48
CA GLU A 122 -16.40 19.96 10.67
C GLU A 122 -14.92 20.19 10.34
N SER A 123 -14.49 19.86 9.14
CA SER A 123 -13.09 20.02 8.71
C SER A 123 -12.66 21.49 8.72
N PRO A 124 -11.37 21.77 8.98
CA PRO A 124 -10.84 23.12 8.89
C PRO A 124 -11.16 23.79 7.54
N PRO A 125 -11.42 25.10 7.50
CA PRO A 125 -11.78 25.79 6.25
C PRO A 125 -10.80 25.56 5.09
N TRP A 126 -9.49 25.60 5.37
CA TRP A 126 -8.46 25.37 4.36
C TRP A 126 -8.52 23.93 3.78
N LEU A 127 -8.79 22.92 4.61
CA LEU A 127 -8.92 21.53 4.15
C LEU A 127 -10.20 21.34 3.32
N ARG A 128 -11.30 22.00 3.70
CA ARG A 128 -12.53 22.00 2.88
C ARG A 128 -12.29 22.57 1.48
N GLN A 129 -11.56 23.70 1.39
CA GLN A 129 -11.21 24.30 0.10
C GLN A 129 -10.45 23.33 -0.79
N LEU A 130 -9.51 22.56 -0.24
CA LEU A 130 -8.80 21.53 -1.02
C LEU A 130 -9.72 20.40 -1.47
N MET A 131 -10.65 19.95 -0.61
CA MET A 131 -11.63 18.92 -0.97
C MET A 131 -12.65 19.43 -2.00
N ASP A 132 -13.05 20.71 -1.92
CA ASP A 132 -13.91 21.36 -2.92
C ASP A 132 -13.21 21.38 -4.29
N ALA A 133 -11.97 21.84 -4.34
CA ALA A 133 -11.16 21.90 -5.55
C ALA A 133 -10.89 20.51 -6.16
N TRP A 134 -10.69 19.49 -5.30
CA TRP A 134 -10.57 18.10 -5.72
C TRP A 134 -11.85 17.63 -6.45
N ALA A 135 -13.02 17.85 -5.85
CA ALA A 135 -14.28 17.46 -6.48
C ALA A 135 -14.55 18.24 -7.77
N ASP A 136 -14.28 19.56 -7.75
CA ASP A 136 -14.45 20.43 -8.89
C ASP A 136 -13.53 20.05 -10.07
N GLY A 137 -12.28 19.65 -9.81
CA GLY A 137 -11.34 19.19 -10.82
C GLY A 137 -11.82 17.92 -11.53
N LEU A 138 -12.31 16.91 -10.79
CA LEU A 138 -12.86 15.68 -11.37
C LEU A 138 -14.16 15.92 -12.13
N ASN A 139 -15.06 16.74 -11.59
CA ASN A 139 -16.31 17.08 -12.26
C ASN A 139 -16.07 17.90 -13.53
N TYR A 140 -15.08 18.79 -13.51
CA TYR A 140 -14.69 19.57 -14.69
C TYR A 140 -14.06 18.67 -15.76
N TYR A 141 -13.24 17.72 -15.37
CA TYR A 141 -12.71 16.71 -16.30
C TYR A 141 -13.84 15.97 -17.01
N LEU A 142 -14.81 15.43 -16.27
CA LEU A 142 -15.96 14.75 -16.86
C LEU A 142 -16.80 15.67 -17.75
N ALA A 143 -16.94 16.94 -17.40
CA ALA A 143 -17.68 17.92 -18.21
C ALA A 143 -16.96 18.29 -19.52
N THR A 144 -15.63 18.21 -19.56
CA THR A 144 -14.81 18.54 -20.74
C THR A 144 -14.42 17.32 -21.59
N HIS A 145 -14.68 16.09 -21.08
CA HIS A 145 -14.39 14.83 -21.77
C HIS A 145 -15.65 13.97 -21.91
N PRO A 146 -16.60 14.35 -22.77
CA PRO A 146 -17.90 13.66 -22.91
C PRO A 146 -17.78 12.20 -23.38
N ASP A 147 -16.66 11.83 -23.98
CA ASP A 147 -16.39 10.45 -24.42
C ASP A 147 -15.94 9.53 -23.27
N VAL A 148 -15.63 10.09 -22.11
CA VAL A 148 -15.33 9.31 -20.89
C VAL A 148 -16.64 8.85 -20.26
N HIS A 149 -16.79 7.55 -20.09
CA HIS A 149 -17.99 6.94 -19.54
C HIS A 149 -17.71 6.31 -18.18
N PRO A 150 -17.98 7.00 -17.05
CA PRO A 150 -17.86 6.44 -15.72
C PRO A 150 -18.71 5.18 -15.57
N LYS A 151 -18.20 4.15 -14.86
CA LYS A 151 -18.97 2.93 -14.56
C LYS A 151 -20.09 3.19 -13.57
N VAL A 152 -19.88 4.10 -12.62
CA VAL A 152 -20.80 4.41 -11.51
C VAL A 152 -20.72 5.88 -11.07
N LEU A 153 -19.50 6.46 -10.95
CA LEU A 153 -19.29 7.79 -10.36
C LEU A 153 -19.38 8.89 -11.43
N THR A 154 -20.57 9.31 -11.76
CA THR A 154 -20.84 10.41 -12.71
C THR A 154 -20.68 11.80 -12.10
N GLN A 155 -20.50 11.88 -10.77
CA GLN A 155 -20.30 13.10 -10.01
C GLN A 155 -19.51 12.82 -8.74
N PHE A 156 -18.61 13.72 -8.41
CA PHE A 156 -17.82 13.71 -7.19
C PHE A 156 -18.29 14.81 -6.23
N GLU A 157 -18.43 14.46 -4.96
CA GLU A 157 -18.77 15.41 -3.88
C GLU A 157 -17.56 15.59 -2.97
N PRO A 158 -17.29 16.81 -2.44
CA PRO A 158 -16.09 17.10 -1.64
C PRO A 158 -15.82 16.15 -0.48
N TRP A 159 -16.88 15.71 0.22
CA TRP A 159 -16.76 14.77 1.35
C TRP A 159 -16.21 13.39 0.96
N MET A 160 -16.31 13.02 -0.33
CA MET A 160 -15.80 11.73 -0.81
C MET A 160 -14.27 11.64 -0.66
N ALA A 161 -13.56 12.75 -0.72
CA ALA A 161 -12.12 12.77 -0.48
C ALA A 161 -11.72 12.21 0.90
N LEU A 162 -12.58 12.36 1.92
CA LEU A 162 -12.38 11.78 3.25
C LEU A 162 -12.46 10.25 3.28
N SER A 163 -13.05 9.61 2.27
CA SER A 163 -13.10 8.14 2.20
C SER A 163 -11.75 7.53 1.79
N PHE A 164 -10.89 8.30 1.12
CA PHE A 164 -9.63 7.81 0.59
C PHE A 164 -8.44 8.45 1.29
N THR A 165 -8.18 8.03 2.51
CA THR A 165 -7.10 8.48 3.37
C THR A 165 -6.20 7.32 3.77
N GLU A 166 -5.24 7.58 4.63
CA GLU A 166 -4.40 6.54 5.22
C GLU A 166 -5.24 5.40 5.82
N GLY A 167 -4.85 4.16 5.54
CA GLY A 167 -5.49 2.95 6.04
C GLY A 167 -6.75 2.51 5.30
N SER A 168 -7.25 3.28 4.32
CA SER A 168 -8.51 2.95 3.64
C SER A 168 -8.35 1.99 2.46
N ILE A 169 -7.38 2.21 1.59
CA ILE A 169 -7.08 1.34 0.44
C ILE A 169 -5.63 0.89 0.49
N GLY A 170 -5.40 -0.40 0.24
CA GLY A 170 -4.06 -1.00 0.34
C GLY A 170 -3.50 -0.95 1.76
N GLY A 171 -4.36 -0.85 2.78
CA GLY A 171 -3.99 -0.62 4.16
C GLY A 171 -4.82 -1.41 5.17
N ASP A 172 -5.01 -0.82 6.34
CA ASP A 172 -5.48 -1.51 7.55
C ASP A 172 -6.89 -2.12 7.40
N ILE A 173 -7.83 -1.45 6.73
CA ILE A 173 -9.20 -1.98 6.51
C ILE A 173 -9.15 -3.25 5.66
N GLU A 174 -8.26 -3.31 4.67
CA GLU A 174 -8.18 -4.47 3.77
C GLU A 174 -7.55 -5.71 4.40
N SER A 175 -6.92 -5.58 5.57
CA SER A 175 -6.41 -6.71 6.34
C SER A 175 -7.51 -7.61 6.93
N ILE A 176 -8.75 -7.11 7.02
CA ILE A 176 -9.89 -7.86 7.58
C ILE A 176 -10.31 -8.95 6.61
N SER A 177 -10.41 -10.19 7.10
CA SER A 177 -10.77 -11.37 6.32
C SER A 177 -12.19 -11.30 5.75
N LEU A 178 -12.33 -11.40 4.43
CA LEU A 178 -13.63 -11.44 3.76
C LEU A 178 -14.37 -12.74 4.05
N SER A 179 -13.68 -13.87 4.16
CA SER A 179 -14.29 -15.17 4.45
C SER A 179 -14.88 -15.24 5.87
N GLU A 180 -14.19 -14.65 6.87
CA GLU A 180 -14.74 -14.52 8.22
C GLU A 180 -15.93 -13.58 8.26
N LEU A 181 -15.84 -12.44 7.58
CA LEU A 181 -16.94 -11.48 7.45
C LEU A 181 -18.16 -12.12 6.78
N GLN A 182 -17.95 -12.84 5.67
CA GLN A 182 -18.98 -13.57 4.96
C GLN A 182 -19.60 -14.67 5.83
N SER A 183 -18.78 -15.42 6.55
CA SER A 183 -19.27 -16.47 7.45
C SER A 183 -20.16 -15.90 8.55
N PHE A 184 -19.78 -14.74 9.11
CA PHE A 184 -20.54 -14.10 10.19
C PHE A 184 -21.87 -13.49 9.71
N TYR A 185 -21.84 -12.67 8.67
CA TYR A 185 -23.03 -11.95 8.18
C TYR A 185 -23.82 -12.72 7.13
N GLY A 186 -23.23 -13.72 6.49
CA GLY A 186 -23.91 -14.61 5.52
C GLY A 186 -24.57 -15.81 6.16
N GLY A 187 -24.18 -16.20 7.36
CA GLY A 187 -24.76 -17.31 8.12
C GLY A 187 -24.26 -18.71 7.74
N GLU A 188 -23.35 -18.82 6.77
CA GLU A 188 -22.74 -20.08 6.35
C GLU A 188 -21.22 -20.01 6.52
N LYS A 189 -20.60 -21.09 7.00
CA LYS A 189 -19.15 -21.15 7.13
C LYS A 189 -18.48 -21.16 5.76
N VAL A 190 -17.71 -20.13 5.48
CA VAL A 190 -16.98 -19.96 4.23
C VAL A 190 -15.48 -20.18 4.49
N PRO A 191 -14.84 -21.11 3.77
CA PRO A 191 -13.40 -21.27 3.86
C PRO A 191 -12.68 -20.04 3.26
N PRO A 192 -11.41 -19.78 3.64
CA PRO A 192 -10.62 -18.75 3.00
C PRO A 192 -10.61 -18.93 1.47
N THR A 193 -10.81 -17.83 0.75
CA THR A 193 -10.83 -17.87 -0.72
C THR A 193 -9.42 -18.13 -1.27
N PRO A 194 -9.30 -18.64 -2.51
CA PRO A 194 -7.99 -18.74 -3.16
C PRO A 194 -7.24 -17.42 -3.23
N THR A 195 -7.95 -16.29 -3.27
CA THR A 195 -7.37 -14.95 -3.23
C THR A 195 -6.81 -14.64 -1.83
N GLU A 196 -7.53 -14.93 -0.75
CA GLU A 196 -7.02 -14.77 0.63
C GLU A 196 -5.82 -15.69 0.88
N LEU A 197 -5.90 -16.96 0.48
CA LEU A 197 -4.77 -17.89 0.55
C LEU A 197 -3.61 -17.41 -0.34
N GLY A 198 -3.91 -16.86 -1.51
CA GLY A 198 -2.91 -16.28 -2.41
C GLY A 198 -2.28 -15.00 -1.84
N MET A 199 -2.98 -14.20 -1.05
CA MET A 199 -2.40 -13.07 -0.29
C MET A 199 -1.41 -13.54 0.76
N ILE A 200 -1.71 -14.65 1.43
CA ILE A 200 -0.81 -15.32 2.38
C ILE A 200 0.48 -15.81 1.69
N LEU A 201 0.36 -16.29 0.46
CA LEU A 201 1.46 -16.84 -0.33
C LEU A 201 2.14 -15.81 -1.24
N ARG A 202 1.62 -14.58 -1.31
CA ARG A 202 2.25 -13.49 -2.06
C ARG A 202 3.46 -12.94 -1.33
N GLU A 203 4.42 -12.46 -2.11
CA GLU A 203 5.39 -11.52 -1.62
C GLU A 203 4.65 -10.37 -0.92
N PRO A 204 4.94 -10.07 0.35
CA PRO A 204 4.34 -8.93 1.00
C PRO A 204 4.58 -7.69 0.14
N SER A 205 3.54 -6.91 -0.14
CA SER A 205 3.71 -5.56 -0.64
C SER A 205 4.62 -4.84 0.34
N GLY A 206 5.68 -4.21 -0.17
CA GLY A 206 6.69 -3.68 0.72
C GLY A 206 7.27 -2.40 0.17
N SER A 207 8.43 -2.04 0.63
CA SER A 207 9.13 -0.83 0.18
C SER A 207 10.58 -0.88 0.63
N ASN A 208 11.46 -0.10 -0.02
CA ASN A 208 12.77 0.22 0.52
C ASN A 208 12.90 1.74 0.66
N GLY A 209 13.32 2.19 1.82
CA GLY A 209 13.76 3.56 2.05
C GLY A 209 15.17 3.57 2.60
N ILE A 210 16.03 4.49 2.09
CA ILE A 210 17.39 4.70 2.58
C ILE A 210 17.64 6.20 2.62
N ALA A 211 18.10 6.71 3.77
CA ALA A 211 18.57 8.08 3.86
C ALA A 211 20.06 8.10 4.29
N ILE A 212 20.86 8.94 3.63
CA ILE A 212 22.31 9.05 3.84
C ILE A 212 22.65 10.47 4.30
N ALA A 213 23.36 10.58 5.41
CA ALA A 213 23.82 11.86 5.93
C ALA A 213 25.01 12.41 5.15
N PRO A 214 25.23 13.74 5.13
CA PRO A 214 26.33 14.41 4.40
C PRO A 214 27.72 13.81 4.62
N LYS A 215 28.02 13.33 5.82
CA LYS A 215 29.34 12.75 6.14
C LYS A 215 29.65 11.44 5.40
N ASN A 216 28.64 10.78 4.82
CA ASN A 216 28.79 9.55 4.04
C ASN A 216 28.59 9.80 2.54
N THR A 217 28.50 11.06 2.12
CA THR A 217 28.35 11.44 0.71
C THR A 217 29.60 12.15 0.20
N ALA A 218 29.86 12.04 -1.09
CA ALA A 218 31.01 12.66 -1.73
C ALA A 218 30.90 14.19 -1.79
N ASP A 219 29.65 14.69 -2.00
CA ASP A 219 29.39 16.11 -2.21
C ASP A 219 28.93 16.83 -0.92
N GLY A 220 28.86 16.12 0.20
CA GLY A 220 28.41 16.69 1.48
C GLY A 220 26.92 17.04 1.54
N HIS A 221 26.09 16.40 0.70
CA HIS A 221 24.64 16.58 0.67
C HIS A 221 23.92 15.32 1.14
N ALA A 222 22.79 15.49 1.84
CA ALA A 222 21.97 14.34 2.21
C ALA A 222 21.32 13.70 0.97
N LEU A 223 21.15 12.37 1.01
CA LEU A 223 20.50 11.60 -0.05
C LEU A 223 19.30 10.83 0.51
N LEU A 224 18.26 10.64 -0.33
CA LEU A 224 17.10 9.82 -0.02
C LEU A 224 16.75 8.89 -1.18
N LEU A 225 16.58 7.59 -0.89
CA LEU A 225 15.95 6.63 -1.79
C LEU A 225 14.48 6.52 -1.43
N ILE A 226 13.61 6.68 -2.43
CA ILE A 226 12.17 6.48 -2.37
C ILE A 226 11.84 5.31 -3.29
N ASN A 227 11.48 4.15 -2.73
CA ASN A 227 11.22 2.94 -3.53
C ASN A 227 10.07 2.10 -2.94
N PRO A 228 8.80 2.53 -3.15
CA PRO A 228 7.65 1.71 -2.77
C PRO A 228 7.55 0.45 -3.65
N HIS A 229 7.29 -0.70 -3.01
CA HIS A 229 6.96 -1.95 -3.66
C HIS A 229 5.45 -2.18 -3.57
N THR A 230 4.72 -1.62 -4.50
CA THR A 230 3.26 -1.76 -4.60
C THR A 230 2.88 -2.38 -5.95
N SER A 231 1.59 -2.59 -6.16
CA SER A 231 1.08 -2.93 -7.49
C SER A 231 1.56 -1.88 -8.51
N PHE A 232 1.96 -2.33 -9.69
CA PHE A 232 2.29 -1.43 -10.79
C PHE A 232 1.07 -0.58 -11.13
N TYR A 233 1.30 0.64 -11.58
CA TYR A 233 0.23 1.59 -11.91
C TYR A 233 -0.69 1.98 -10.73
N PHE A 234 -0.23 1.78 -9.48
CA PHE A 234 -0.98 2.20 -8.30
C PHE A 234 -0.88 3.71 -8.06
N ARG A 235 0.16 4.36 -8.58
CA ARG A 235 0.43 5.78 -8.37
C ARG A 235 0.68 6.52 -9.67
N SER A 236 0.25 7.79 -9.68
CA SER A 236 0.63 8.84 -10.61
C SER A 236 1.90 9.54 -10.11
N GLU A 237 2.76 9.95 -11.03
CA GLU A 237 3.91 10.79 -10.75
C GLU A 237 3.63 12.22 -11.21
N LEU A 238 3.79 13.20 -10.33
CA LEU A 238 3.50 14.60 -10.66
C LEU A 238 4.25 15.59 -9.79
N GLN A 239 4.28 16.85 -10.23
CA GLN A 239 4.66 18.01 -9.43
C GLN A 239 3.46 18.93 -9.19
N MET A 240 3.32 19.39 -7.95
CA MET A 240 2.33 20.39 -7.57
C MET A 240 3.04 21.64 -7.05
N THR A 241 2.72 22.79 -7.63
CA THR A 241 3.26 24.10 -7.24
C THR A 241 2.16 25.13 -7.05
N SER A 242 2.35 26.10 -6.14
CA SER A 242 1.46 27.24 -5.97
C SER A 242 2.21 28.51 -5.55
N GLU A 243 1.60 29.67 -5.82
CA GLU A 243 2.10 30.97 -5.29
C GLU A 243 2.01 31.02 -3.75
N ALA A 244 1.24 30.12 -3.10
CA ALA A 244 1.15 29.96 -1.64
C ALA A 244 2.28 29.10 -1.04
N GLY A 245 3.34 28.81 -1.82
CA GLY A 245 4.56 28.15 -1.36
C GLY A 245 4.54 26.63 -1.42
N LEU A 246 3.55 26.00 -2.04
CA LEU A 246 3.62 24.60 -2.39
C LEU A 246 4.62 24.39 -3.53
N ASN A 247 5.52 23.42 -3.39
CA ASN A 247 6.35 22.91 -4.49
C ASN A 247 6.81 21.48 -4.10
N ALA A 248 5.99 20.49 -4.43
CA ALA A 248 6.22 19.11 -4.09
C ALA A 248 6.18 18.23 -5.35
N TYR A 249 7.14 17.33 -5.48
CA TYR A 249 7.26 16.34 -6.53
C TYR A 249 7.26 14.93 -5.97
N GLY A 250 6.64 13.98 -6.65
CA GLY A 250 6.69 12.57 -6.28
C GLY A 250 5.46 11.80 -6.71
N ALA A 251 5.18 10.71 -5.99
CA ALA A 251 4.10 9.79 -6.28
C ALA A 251 2.85 10.10 -5.45
N SER A 252 1.70 10.20 -6.13
CA SER A 252 0.36 10.30 -5.56
C SER A 252 -0.42 9.04 -5.92
N THR A 253 -1.20 8.47 -5.01
CA THR A 253 -2.12 7.40 -5.37
C THR A 253 -3.24 7.98 -6.23
N TRP A 254 -3.59 7.30 -7.34
CA TRP A 254 -4.62 7.78 -8.26
C TRP A 254 -5.89 8.24 -7.57
N GLY A 255 -6.21 9.50 -7.72
CA GLY A 255 -7.36 10.15 -7.09
C GLY A 255 -7.07 10.88 -5.77
N GLN A 256 -5.89 10.70 -5.14
CA GLN A 256 -5.47 11.53 -4.01
C GLN A 256 -4.89 12.87 -4.52
N PHE A 257 -5.08 13.93 -3.74
CA PHE A 257 -4.72 15.30 -4.13
C PHE A 257 -3.44 15.82 -3.44
N PHE A 258 -2.58 14.92 -2.99
CA PHE A 258 -1.31 15.25 -2.33
C PHE A 258 -0.21 14.28 -2.74
N ILE A 259 1.03 14.73 -2.64
CA ILE A 259 2.18 13.86 -2.86
C ILE A 259 2.34 12.94 -1.65
N TYR A 260 2.08 11.66 -1.87
CA TYR A 260 2.13 10.64 -0.82
C TYR A 260 3.57 10.37 -0.37
N GLN A 261 4.47 10.16 -1.32
CA GLN A 261 5.91 9.97 -1.13
C GLN A 261 6.64 10.84 -2.15
N GLY A 262 7.63 11.59 -1.71
CA GLY A 262 8.29 12.52 -2.59
C GLY A 262 9.19 13.49 -1.84
N PHE A 263 9.38 14.63 -2.44
CA PHE A 263 10.25 15.67 -1.93
C PHE A 263 9.81 17.07 -2.40
N ASN A 264 10.30 18.06 -1.70
CA ASN A 264 10.27 19.46 -2.11
C ASN A 264 11.73 19.99 -2.23
N ALA A 265 11.93 21.28 -2.36
CA ALA A 265 13.26 21.86 -2.52
C ALA A 265 14.18 21.66 -1.30
N ASP A 266 13.62 21.36 -0.13
CA ASP A 266 14.29 21.38 1.15
C ASP A 266 14.28 20.02 1.87
N ALA A 267 13.26 19.17 1.66
CA ALA A 267 13.09 17.92 2.38
C ALA A 267 12.40 16.85 1.56
N GLY A 268 12.61 15.58 1.92
CA GLY A 268 11.95 14.43 1.31
C GLY A 268 11.48 13.41 2.34
N TRP A 269 10.44 12.66 1.98
CA TRP A 269 9.81 11.64 2.80
C TRP A 269 9.47 10.39 1.98
N MET A 270 9.74 9.26 2.59
CA MET A 270 9.45 7.94 2.06
C MET A 270 8.71 7.13 3.12
N HIS A 271 7.61 6.50 2.75
CA HIS A 271 6.86 5.62 3.64
C HIS A 271 7.09 4.16 3.28
N THR A 272 7.45 3.36 4.29
CA THR A 272 7.54 1.90 4.18
C THR A 272 6.44 1.27 5.04
N SER A 273 5.81 0.20 4.59
CA SER A 273 4.85 -0.53 5.42
C SER A 273 5.55 -1.03 6.68
N SER A 274 4.94 -0.74 7.82
CA SER A 274 5.43 -1.12 9.14
C SER A 274 4.93 -2.51 9.52
N THR A 275 5.68 -3.21 10.36
CA THR A 275 5.34 -4.51 10.94
C THR A 275 4.81 -4.41 12.36
N VAL A 276 4.49 -3.20 12.81
CA VAL A 276 3.90 -2.99 14.13
C VAL A 276 2.51 -3.59 14.23
N ASP A 277 2.16 -3.98 15.44
CA ASP A 277 0.84 -4.49 15.78
C ASP A 277 -0.04 -3.31 16.22
N ASN A 278 -0.77 -2.69 15.28
CA ASN A 278 -1.65 -1.55 15.52
C ASN A 278 -3.11 -1.80 15.08
N ILE A 279 -3.42 -3.04 14.68
CA ILE A 279 -4.77 -3.51 14.37
C ILE A 279 -5.09 -4.61 15.38
N ASP A 280 -6.04 -4.35 16.28
CA ASP A 280 -6.36 -5.25 17.37
C ASP A 280 -7.71 -5.94 17.18
N GLU A 281 -7.77 -7.21 17.51
CA GLU A 281 -9.01 -7.98 17.60
C GLU A 281 -9.42 -8.18 19.06
N PHE A 282 -10.68 -7.89 19.36
CA PHE A 282 -11.27 -8.08 20.68
C PHE A 282 -12.35 -9.17 20.62
N ALA A 283 -12.18 -10.22 21.42
CA ALA A 283 -13.11 -11.34 21.48
C ALA A 283 -14.25 -11.02 22.47
N GLU A 284 -15.38 -10.53 21.94
CA GLU A 284 -16.54 -10.10 22.70
C GLU A 284 -17.36 -11.30 23.16
N THR A 285 -17.56 -11.44 24.47
CA THR A 285 -18.42 -12.47 25.05
C THR A 285 -19.87 -12.00 25.01
N ILE A 286 -20.74 -12.72 24.29
CA ILE A 286 -22.17 -12.39 24.19
C ILE A 286 -22.85 -12.62 25.53
N SER A 287 -23.59 -11.61 25.98
CA SER A 287 -24.35 -11.72 27.24
C SER A 287 -25.56 -12.65 27.09
N PRO A 288 -25.89 -13.48 28.12
CA PRO A 288 -27.12 -14.26 28.16
C PRO A 288 -28.42 -13.40 28.08
N LYS A 289 -28.32 -12.11 28.35
CA LYS A 289 -29.43 -11.15 28.20
C LYS A 289 -29.75 -10.83 26.72
N SER A 290 -28.89 -11.23 25.80
CA SER A 290 -29.10 -10.99 24.36
C SER A 290 -30.35 -11.72 23.88
N GLY A 291 -31.15 -11.02 23.08
CA GLY A 291 -32.37 -11.48 22.46
C GLY A 291 -32.65 -10.66 21.20
N VAL A 292 -33.70 -9.86 21.18
CA VAL A 292 -33.97 -8.90 20.10
C VAL A 292 -32.84 -7.86 20.00
N LEU A 293 -32.31 -7.43 21.17
CA LEU A 293 -31.13 -6.58 21.27
C LEU A 293 -29.93 -7.46 21.67
N ALA A 294 -28.78 -7.20 21.05
CA ALA A 294 -27.53 -7.89 21.36
C ALA A 294 -26.71 -7.13 22.40
N PHE A 295 -26.26 -7.83 23.44
CA PHE A 295 -25.43 -7.32 24.52
C PHE A 295 -24.13 -8.13 24.62
N TYR A 296 -23.05 -7.51 25.08
CA TYR A 296 -21.78 -8.15 25.36
C TYR A 296 -21.32 -7.85 26.79
N ARG A 297 -20.54 -8.77 27.36
CA ARG A 297 -19.94 -8.60 28.68
C ARG A 297 -18.84 -7.57 28.65
N TYR A 298 -18.80 -6.71 29.70
CA TYR A 298 -17.68 -5.80 29.93
C TYR A 298 -17.51 -5.53 31.42
N GLY A 299 -16.36 -5.88 31.95
CA GLY A 299 -16.10 -5.80 33.39
C GLY A 299 -17.16 -6.59 34.19
N LYS A 300 -17.84 -5.91 35.11
CA LYS A 300 -18.89 -6.53 35.94
C LYS A 300 -20.30 -6.41 35.35
N GLY A 301 -20.44 -5.85 34.17
CA GLY A 301 -21.75 -5.57 33.55
C GLY A 301 -21.88 -6.06 32.11
N ASP A 302 -22.95 -5.62 31.50
CA ASP A 302 -23.22 -5.84 30.07
C ASP A 302 -23.40 -4.50 29.37
N ARG A 303 -22.89 -4.40 28.14
CA ARG A 303 -23.05 -3.26 27.23
C ARG A 303 -23.90 -3.66 26.03
N LEU A 304 -24.68 -2.72 25.52
CA LEU A 304 -25.43 -2.90 24.29
C LEU A 304 -24.51 -2.71 23.08
N PHE A 305 -24.60 -3.62 22.10
CA PHE A 305 -24.01 -3.39 20.78
C PHE A 305 -24.74 -2.24 20.06
N GLU A 306 -24.01 -1.31 19.49
CA GLU A 306 -24.54 -0.42 18.46
C GLU A 306 -24.93 -1.27 17.24
N THR A 307 -26.12 -1.03 16.70
CA THR A 307 -26.64 -1.77 15.54
C THR A 307 -26.91 -0.80 14.40
N GLN A 308 -26.43 -1.14 13.21
CA GLN A 308 -26.63 -0.36 11.99
C GLN A 308 -27.12 -1.27 10.86
N LEU A 309 -27.98 -0.74 9.99
CA LEU A 309 -28.36 -1.39 8.74
C LEU A 309 -27.50 -0.81 7.61
N ILE A 310 -26.65 -1.64 7.03
CA ILE A 310 -25.82 -1.29 5.88
C ILE A 310 -26.43 -1.95 4.63
N THR A 311 -26.81 -1.13 3.65
CA THR A 311 -27.31 -1.60 2.37
C THR A 311 -26.23 -1.43 1.31
N ILE A 312 -25.86 -2.53 0.64
CA ILE A 312 -24.95 -2.58 -0.48
C ILE A 312 -25.77 -2.78 -1.76
N ALA A 313 -25.59 -1.85 -2.70
CA ALA A 313 -26.12 -2.00 -4.06
C ALA A 313 -25.12 -2.83 -4.89
N PHE A 314 -25.61 -3.64 -5.82
CA PHE A 314 -24.75 -4.45 -6.69
C PHE A 314 -25.39 -4.62 -8.08
N ARG A 315 -24.54 -4.71 -9.11
CA ARG A 315 -25.00 -4.97 -10.49
C ARG A 315 -25.37 -6.42 -10.66
N LYS A 316 -26.56 -6.66 -11.20
CA LYS A 316 -27.04 -8.01 -11.58
C LYS A 316 -26.56 -8.36 -12.99
N PRO A 317 -26.61 -9.66 -13.37
CA PRO A 317 -26.27 -10.08 -14.74
C PRO A 317 -27.09 -9.41 -15.85
N ASP A 318 -28.32 -8.98 -15.53
CA ASP A 318 -29.20 -8.24 -16.47
C ASP A 318 -28.89 -6.75 -16.56
N GLY A 319 -27.84 -6.27 -15.86
CA GLY A 319 -27.43 -4.87 -15.82
C GLY A 319 -28.19 -3.99 -14.83
N THR A 320 -29.28 -4.49 -14.22
CA THR A 320 -30.03 -3.75 -13.19
C THR A 320 -29.32 -3.79 -11.84
N LEU A 321 -29.67 -2.86 -10.93
CA LEU A 321 -29.12 -2.85 -9.58
C LEU A 321 -29.99 -3.68 -8.62
N GLY A 322 -29.36 -4.63 -7.94
CA GLY A 322 -29.86 -5.30 -6.75
C GLY A 322 -29.44 -4.58 -5.48
N LYS A 323 -30.03 -4.97 -4.35
CA LYS A 323 -29.66 -4.46 -3.02
C LYS A 323 -29.63 -5.61 -2.02
N ARG A 324 -28.62 -5.62 -1.15
CA ARG A 324 -28.52 -6.53 0.00
C ARG A 324 -28.30 -5.71 1.26
N THR A 325 -29.11 -5.95 2.29
CA THR A 325 -29.02 -5.22 3.56
C THR A 325 -28.51 -6.14 4.64
N PHE A 326 -27.53 -5.66 5.38
CA PHE A 326 -26.88 -6.34 6.49
C PHE A 326 -27.21 -5.61 7.80
N LYS A 327 -27.61 -6.37 8.82
CA LYS A 327 -27.67 -5.87 10.18
C LYS A 327 -26.28 -6.04 10.81
N THR A 328 -25.55 -4.94 10.95
CA THR A 328 -24.20 -4.95 11.49
C THR A 328 -24.17 -4.55 12.94
N TYR A 329 -23.10 -4.92 13.63
CA TYR A 329 -22.92 -4.71 15.06
C TYR A 329 -21.56 -4.05 15.31
N ARG A 330 -21.50 -3.21 16.34
CA ARG A 330 -20.29 -2.55 16.81
C ARG A 330 -20.24 -2.56 18.33
N SER A 331 -19.13 -3.01 18.91
CA SER A 331 -18.80 -2.77 20.32
C SER A 331 -18.08 -1.43 20.49
N HIS A 332 -17.69 -1.09 21.71
CA HIS A 332 -16.84 0.09 21.92
C HIS A 332 -15.41 -0.09 21.38
N HIS A 333 -14.97 -1.33 21.14
CA HIS A 333 -13.68 -1.59 20.52
C HIS A 333 -13.69 -1.38 18.99
N GLY A 334 -14.79 -1.72 18.32
CA GLY A 334 -14.88 -1.60 16.87
C GLY A 334 -16.09 -2.34 16.28
N PRO A 335 -16.21 -2.35 14.94
CA PRO A 335 -17.23 -3.14 14.26
C PRO A 335 -16.93 -4.63 14.44
N ILE A 336 -18.00 -5.44 14.45
CA ILE A 336 -17.85 -6.89 14.46
C ILE A 336 -17.52 -7.36 13.04
N THR A 337 -16.40 -8.08 12.91
CA THR A 337 -15.84 -8.54 11.63
C THR A 337 -15.90 -10.05 11.46
N GLY A 338 -16.22 -10.80 12.52
CA GLY A 338 -16.26 -12.24 12.48
C GLY A 338 -16.70 -12.86 13.80
N ALA A 339 -16.56 -14.18 13.92
CA ALA A 339 -16.71 -14.92 15.16
C ALA A 339 -15.72 -16.09 15.21
N ARG A 340 -15.09 -16.28 16.38
CA ARG A 340 -14.16 -17.40 16.67
C ARG A 340 -14.47 -17.96 18.05
N ASP A 341 -14.48 -19.26 18.19
CA ASP A 341 -14.66 -19.98 19.49
C ASP A 341 -15.91 -19.52 20.29
N GLY A 342 -17.00 -19.21 19.57
CA GLY A 342 -18.26 -18.76 20.17
C GLY A 342 -18.29 -17.30 20.65
N LYS A 343 -17.21 -16.54 20.43
CA LYS A 343 -17.13 -15.10 20.69
C LYS A 343 -17.23 -14.30 19.39
N TRP A 344 -17.76 -13.09 19.46
CA TRP A 344 -17.76 -12.16 18.33
C TRP A 344 -16.45 -11.38 18.32
N ILE A 345 -15.88 -11.18 17.15
CA ILE A 345 -14.61 -10.46 16.97
C ILE A 345 -14.89 -9.03 16.55
N ALA A 346 -14.54 -8.09 17.42
CA ALA A 346 -14.50 -6.67 17.11
C ALA A 346 -13.10 -6.29 16.64
N THR A 347 -12.96 -5.58 15.52
CA THR A 347 -11.65 -5.16 15.01
C THR A 347 -11.49 -3.64 15.17
N ALA A 348 -10.45 -3.25 15.89
CA ALA A 348 -10.03 -1.88 16.11
C ALA A 348 -8.82 -1.55 15.23
N LEU A 349 -8.89 -0.42 14.51
CA LEU A 349 -7.82 0.08 13.66
C LEU A 349 -7.88 1.62 13.57
N MET A 350 -6.88 2.22 12.93
CA MET A 350 -6.87 3.66 12.68
C MET A 350 -7.90 4.01 11.60
N TRP A 351 -8.89 4.82 12.00
CA TRP A 351 -9.81 5.46 11.08
C TRP A 351 -10.12 6.89 11.55
N LYS A 352 -9.29 7.84 11.13
CA LYS A 352 -9.40 9.27 11.48
C LYS A 352 -9.16 10.11 10.21
N PRO A 353 -10.16 10.22 9.31
CA PRO A 353 -9.96 10.77 7.96
C PRO A 353 -9.52 12.25 7.95
N ILE A 354 -10.02 13.10 8.84
CA ILE A 354 -9.62 14.52 8.88
C ILE A 354 -8.12 14.63 9.24
N PRO A 355 -7.63 14.15 10.41
CA PRO A 355 -6.20 14.23 10.72
C PRO A 355 -5.31 13.52 9.68
N ALA A 356 -5.81 12.46 9.04
CA ALA A 356 -5.07 11.75 8.01
C ALA A 356 -4.84 12.61 6.75
N LEU A 357 -5.88 13.32 6.27
CA LEU A 357 -5.71 14.27 5.17
C LEU A 357 -4.87 15.48 5.57
N GLU A 358 -5.06 16.03 6.78
CA GLU A 358 -4.23 17.12 7.30
C GLU A 358 -2.76 16.74 7.31
N GLN A 359 -2.42 15.57 7.87
CA GLN A 359 -1.04 15.07 7.91
C GLN A 359 -0.47 14.86 6.53
N SER A 360 -1.23 14.25 5.63
CA SER A 360 -0.81 13.96 4.25
C SER A 360 -0.57 15.23 3.44
N TRP A 361 -1.38 16.26 3.61
CA TRP A 361 -1.16 17.54 2.95
C TRP A 361 -0.02 18.34 3.56
N LEU A 362 -0.03 18.54 4.88
CA LEU A 362 0.92 19.41 5.55
C LEU A 362 2.37 18.93 5.45
N ARG A 363 2.62 17.62 5.37
CA ARG A 363 3.98 17.08 5.18
C ARG A 363 4.61 17.54 3.86
N THR A 364 3.81 17.80 2.81
CA THR A 364 4.34 18.30 1.52
C THR A 364 4.96 19.68 1.60
N LYS A 365 4.62 20.44 2.65
CA LYS A 365 5.13 21.78 2.94
C LYS A 365 6.19 21.80 4.05
N ALA A 366 6.58 20.66 4.61
CA ALA A 366 7.65 20.58 5.60
C ALA A 366 9.01 20.88 4.92
N THR A 367 9.80 21.79 5.51
CA THR A 367 11.09 22.25 4.96
C THR A 367 12.29 21.74 5.73
N ASP A 368 12.06 21.07 6.86
CA ASP A 368 13.08 20.48 7.72
C ASP A 368 12.49 19.44 8.66
N LEU A 369 13.35 18.69 9.35
CA LEU A 369 12.91 17.67 10.31
C LEU A 369 12.01 18.24 11.42
N THR A 370 12.30 19.45 11.90
CA THR A 370 11.49 20.10 12.95
C THR A 370 10.06 20.36 12.49
N SER A 371 9.87 20.91 11.30
CA SER A 371 8.54 21.15 10.71
C SER A 371 7.83 19.84 10.36
N TYR A 372 8.57 18.83 9.86
CA TYR A 372 8.02 17.50 9.61
C TYR A 372 7.50 16.85 10.90
N MET A 373 8.26 16.90 12.00
CA MET A 373 7.85 16.32 13.29
C MET A 373 6.61 17.00 13.90
N LYS A 374 6.38 18.29 13.63
CA LYS A 374 5.12 18.96 14.02
C LYS A 374 3.92 18.36 13.29
N VAL A 375 4.07 18.04 12.01
CA VAL A 375 3.02 17.39 11.24
C VAL A 375 2.82 15.94 11.71
N ALA A 376 3.91 15.20 11.90
CA ALA A 376 3.90 13.82 12.41
C ALA A 376 3.20 13.69 13.78
N ALA A 377 3.15 14.77 14.58
CA ALA A 377 2.46 14.79 15.87
C ALA A 377 0.92 14.58 15.77
N LEU A 378 0.34 14.68 14.58
CA LEU A 378 -1.05 14.29 14.32
C LEU A 378 -1.25 12.76 14.49
N LYS A 379 -0.19 11.95 14.32
CA LYS A 379 -0.18 10.49 14.50
C LYS A 379 -1.31 9.80 13.72
N ALA A 380 -1.50 10.22 12.49
CA ALA A 380 -2.58 9.79 11.62
C ALA A 380 -2.10 8.99 10.41
N ASN A 381 -0.84 8.55 10.37
CA ASN A 381 -0.42 7.47 9.48
C ASN A 381 -1.00 6.14 9.98
N SER A 382 -1.38 5.29 9.07
CA SER A 382 -1.68 3.89 9.36
C SER A 382 -0.38 3.10 9.60
N SER A 383 -0.32 1.83 9.27
CA SER A 383 0.86 0.96 9.46
C SER A 383 2.05 1.35 8.56
N ASN A 384 2.61 2.55 8.76
CA ASN A 384 3.72 3.07 7.93
C ASN A 384 4.83 3.69 8.77
N ASP A 385 6.07 3.28 8.50
CA ASP A 385 7.28 3.97 8.93
C ASP A 385 7.63 5.11 7.96
N THR A 386 8.52 6.00 8.36
CA THR A 386 8.99 7.10 7.51
C THR A 386 10.51 7.19 7.51
N LEU A 387 11.11 7.25 6.33
CA LEU A 387 12.48 7.69 6.09
C LEU A 387 12.43 9.15 5.67
N PHE A 388 13.29 9.97 6.25
CA PHE A 388 13.35 11.41 6.03
C PHE A 388 14.79 11.84 5.74
N ALA A 389 14.94 12.81 4.85
CA ALA A 389 16.21 13.55 4.66
C ALA A 389 15.90 15.00 4.28
N ASP A 390 16.79 15.92 4.65
CA ASP A 390 16.63 17.34 4.31
C ASP A 390 17.94 18.03 3.90
N LYS A 391 17.80 19.24 3.39
CA LYS A 391 18.90 20.10 2.93
C LYS A 391 19.83 20.56 4.06
N LYS A 392 19.38 20.50 5.33
CA LYS A 392 20.25 20.76 6.49
C LYS A 392 21.17 19.59 6.79
N GLY A 393 20.96 18.45 6.11
CA GLY A 393 21.72 17.23 6.30
C GLY A 393 21.18 16.33 7.40
N GLU A 394 19.97 16.62 7.91
CA GLU A 394 19.31 15.76 8.87
C GLU A 394 18.70 14.56 8.17
N ILE A 395 18.88 13.38 8.77
CA ILE A 395 18.24 12.13 8.34
C ILE A 395 17.53 11.46 9.50
N ALA A 396 16.42 10.78 9.22
CA ALA A 396 15.69 10.09 10.27
C ALA A 396 14.97 8.83 9.76
N PHE A 397 14.91 7.82 10.64
CA PHE A 397 13.90 6.78 10.64
C PHE A 397 12.87 7.08 11.73
N LEU A 398 11.61 7.13 11.40
CA LEU A 398 10.52 7.53 12.30
C LEU A 398 9.36 6.55 12.17
N MET A 399 8.65 6.35 13.28
CA MET A 399 7.37 5.64 13.32
C MET A 399 6.22 6.61 13.69
N PRO A 400 5.87 7.61 12.84
CA PRO A 400 4.91 8.66 13.19
C PRO A 400 3.47 8.20 12.95
N GLN A 401 3.15 6.99 13.38
CA GLN A 401 1.91 6.33 13.07
C GLN A 401 0.96 6.29 14.27
N PHE A 402 -0.28 5.92 13.98
CA PHE A 402 -1.28 5.63 14.98
C PHE A 402 -0.86 4.37 15.74
N MET A 403 -0.37 4.54 16.96
CA MET A 403 0.03 3.43 17.82
C MET A 403 -0.72 3.48 19.13
N PRO A 404 -1.64 2.55 19.38
CA PRO A 404 -2.37 2.47 20.64
C PRO A 404 -1.45 2.18 21.83
N LEU A 405 -1.65 2.88 22.93
CA LEU A 405 -1.02 2.56 24.20
C LEU A 405 -1.80 1.42 24.88
N ARG A 406 -1.16 0.26 25.03
CA ARG A 406 -1.76 -0.98 25.49
C ARG A 406 -1.02 -1.57 26.69
N ASP A 407 -1.66 -2.49 27.40
CA ASP A 407 -1.02 -3.22 28.46
C ASP A 407 -0.14 -4.35 27.88
N ASN A 408 1.19 -4.22 28.07
CA ASN A 408 2.18 -5.13 27.51
C ASN A 408 2.11 -6.59 28.03
N ARG A 409 1.23 -6.87 29.03
CA ARG A 409 0.97 -8.23 29.52
C ARG A 409 0.20 -9.08 28.53
N PHE A 410 -0.66 -8.46 27.69
CA PHE A 410 -1.50 -9.15 26.72
C PHE A 410 -0.79 -9.30 25.37
N ASP A 411 -1.17 -10.33 24.62
CA ASP A 411 -0.69 -10.62 23.28
C ASP A 411 -1.75 -10.16 22.25
N TYR A 412 -1.60 -8.93 21.75
CA TYR A 412 -2.53 -8.32 20.79
C TYR A 412 -2.40 -8.86 19.36
N THR A 413 -1.40 -9.70 19.08
CA THR A 413 -1.31 -10.43 17.80
C THR A 413 -2.39 -11.50 17.65
N ARG A 414 -3.20 -11.70 18.70
CA ARG A 414 -4.36 -12.59 18.75
C ARG A 414 -5.52 -11.86 19.38
N PRO A 415 -6.77 -12.30 19.14
CA PRO A 415 -7.92 -11.70 19.81
C PRO A 415 -7.75 -11.70 21.32
N VAL A 416 -7.74 -10.51 21.93
CA VAL A 416 -7.73 -10.35 23.39
C VAL A 416 -9.14 -10.42 23.96
N ASP A 417 -9.29 -10.70 25.26
CA ASP A 417 -10.60 -10.77 25.89
C ASP A 417 -11.27 -9.39 25.99
N GLY A 418 -12.24 -9.10 25.11
CA GLY A 418 -12.98 -7.84 25.08
C GLY A 418 -13.86 -7.59 26.31
N SER A 419 -14.05 -8.58 27.18
CA SER A 419 -14.77 -8.40 28.44
C SER A 419 -13.91 -7.87 29.57
N ASP A 420 -12.57 -7.91 29.44
CA ASP A 420 -11.62 -7.41 30.43
C ASP A 420 -11.23 -5.95 30.12
N PRO A 421 -11.60 -4.95 30.93
CA PRO A 421 -11.21 -3.55 30.72
C PRO A 421 -9.69 -3.30 30.71
N ALA A 422 -8.87 -4.25 31.18
CA ALA A 422 -7.42 -4.13 31.13
C ALA A 422 -6.86 -4.26 29.70
N THR A 423 -7.62 -4.85 28.77
CA THR A 423 -7.23 -4.97 27.34
C THR A 423 -7.54 -3.71 26.52
N ASP A 424 -8.33 -2.76 27.05
CA ASP A 424 -8.69 -1.54 26.35
C ASP A 424 -7.46 -0.70 25.97
N TRP A 425 -7.56 0.03 24.86
CA TRP A 425 -6.60 1.06 24.50
C TRP A 425 -6.64 2.22 25.51
N LYS A 426 -5.47 2.64 25.97
CA LYS A 426 -5.31 3.73 26.96
C LYS A 426 -4.89 5.04 26.30
N GLY A 427 -5.32 5.28 25.06
CA GLY A 427 -4.91 6.41 24.22
C GLY A 427 -3.83 6.00 23.22
N LEU A 428 -3.02 6.96 22.78
CA LEU A 428 -1.94 6.75 21.80
C LEU A 428 -0.58 7.02 22.43
N HIS A 429 0.43 6.31 21.98
CA HIS A 429 1.82 6.63 22.25
C HIS A 429 2.15 8.07 21.82
N THR A 430 3.10 8.71 22.51
CA THR A 430 3.73 9.95 22.03
C THR A 430 4.75 9.62 20.95
N LEU A 431 5.08 10.55 20.04
CA LEU A 431 6.13 10.33 19.04
C LEU A 431 7.46 9.92 19.65
N THR A 432 7.82 10.52 20.80
CA THR A 432 9.08 10.24 21.51
C THR A 432 9.11 8.89 22.21
N SER A 433 7.96 8.22 22.36
CA SER A 433 7.87 6.87 22.93
C SER A 433 7.79 5.78 21.86
N LEU A 434 7.86 6.16 20.57
CA LEU A 434 7.91 5.25 19.44
C LEU A 434 9.36 5.02 19.01
N PRO A 435 9.72 3.83 18.49
CA PRO A 435 11.05 3.62 17.93
C PRO A 435 11.39 4.66 16.87
N SER A 436 12.51 5.31 17.01
CA SER A 436 12.99 6.31 16.05
C SER A 436 14.49 6.47 16.13
N VAL A 437 15.11 6.89 15.03
CA VAL A 437 16.53 7.24 14.94
C VAL A 437 16.64 8.56 14.20
N VAL A 438 17.32 9.52 14.82
CA VAL A 438 17.60 10.82 14.22
C VAL A 438 19.10 11.03 14.21
N ASN A 439 19.67 11.35 13.04
CA ASN A 439 21.09 11.69 12.84
C ASN A 439 22.06 10.66 13.45
N PRO A 440 21.94 9.36 13.14
CA PRO A 440 22.79 8.33 13.75
C PRO A 440 24.27 8.52 13.44
N LYS A 441 25.13 8.02 14.33
CA LYS A 441 26.60 8.10 14.16
C LYS A 441 27.08 7.33 12.93
N VAL A 442 26.39 6.25 12.53
CA VAL A 442 26.71 5.50 11.30
C VAL A 442 26.48 6.33 10.03
N GLY A 443 25.61 7.37 10.06
CA GLY A 443 25.36 8.29 8.95
C GLY A 443 24.47 7.74 7.86
N TRP A 444 23.65 6.75 8.18
CA TRP A 444 22.58 6.26 7.33
C TRP A 444 21.44 5.68 8.18
N VAL A 445 20.25 5.69 7.60
CA VAL A 445 19.09 4.95 8.09
C VAL A 445 18.46 4.21 6.93
N HIS A 446 17.88 3.03 7.18
CA HIS A 446 17.08 2.30 6.20
C HIS A 446 15.86 1.64 6.84
N ASN A 447 14.89 1.28 6.02
CA ASN A 447 13.84 0.33 6.33
C ASN A 447 13.43 -0.41 5.05
N THR A 448 13.25 -1.71 5.17
CA THR A 448 12.83 -2.61 4.09
C THR A 448 11.60 -3.44 4.50
N ASN A 449 10.71 -2.86 5.29
CA ASN A 449 9.56 -3.51 5.94
C ASN A 449 10.01 -4.60 6.92
N ASP A 450 11.08 -4.34 7.60
CA ASP A 450 11.61 -5.11 8.70
C ASP A 450 11.46 -4.33 10.02
N TRP A 451 11.88 -4.94 11.10
CA TRP A 451 11.78 -4.33 12.41
C TRP A 451 12.66 -3.06 12.57
N PRO A 452 12.30 -2.15 13.49
CA PRO A 452 13.07 -0.91 13.67
C PRO A 452 14.45 -1.11 14.29
N TRP A 453 14.76 -2.31 14.77
CA TRP A 453 15.97 -2.64 15.51
C TRP A 453 17.22 -2.76 14.65
N ASP A 454 17.06 -2.72 13.31
CA ASP A 454 18.16 -2.76 12.34
C ASP A 454 18.26 -1.45 11.52
N ALA A 455 17.40 -0.45 11.79
CA ALA A 455 17.23 0.74 10.95
C ALA A 455 18.51 1.61 10.79
N ALA A 456 19.51 1.50 11.70
CA ALA A 456 20.74 2.27 11.69
C ALA A 456 21.93 1.45 12.24
N GLY A 457 21.98 0.17 11.98
CA GLY A 457 23.03 -0.72 12.50
C GLY A 457 23.22 -0.60 14.02
N PRO A 458 24.44 -0.29 14.52
CA PRO A 458 24.68 -0.19 15.96
C PRO A 458 23.97 0.96 16.67
N ASP A 459 23.50 1.96 15.91
CA ASP A 459 22.75 3.12 16.45
C ASP A 459 21.24 2.90 16.44
N SER A 460 20.76 1.72 16.02
CA SER A 460 19.35 1.37 16.00
C SER A 460 18.72 1.37 17.40
N PRO A 461 17.41 1.62 17.52
CA PRO A 461 16.69 1.43 18.77
C PRO A 461 16.88 0.02 19.31
N LYS A 462 16.71 -0.16 20.62
CA LYS A 462 16.85 -1.46 21.25
C LYS A 462 15.48 -2.02 21.61
N ALA A 463 15.15 -3.20 21.13
CA ALA A 463 13.84 -3.85 21.39
C ALA A 463 13.48 -3.91 22.89
N ALA A 464 14.48 -4.05 23.77
CA ALA A 464 14.30 -4.11 25.21
C ALA A 464 13.76 -2.82 25.84
N ASP A 465 13.87 -1.67 25.13
CA ASP A 465 13.42 -0.36 25.61
C ASP A 465 11.95 -0.07 25.25
N TYR A 466 11.30 -0.96 24.50
CA TYR A 466 9.96 -0.77 23.95
C TYR A 466 9.02 -1.90 24.29
N PRO A 467 7.69 -1.65 24.31
CA PRO A 467 6.70 -2.71 24.38
C PRO A 467 6.86 -3.71 23.22
N ARG A 468 6.58 -4.98 23.49
CA ARG A 468 6.72 -6.05 22.49
C ARG A 468 5.84 -5.88 21.24
N TYR A 469 4.76 -5.13 21.31
CA TYR A 469 3.86 -4.87 20.19
C TYR A 469 4.38 -3.79 19.21
N MET A 470 5.59 -3.25 19.44
CA MET A 470 6.22 -2.33 18.49
C MET A 470 6.81 -3.03 17.27
N ASP A 471 7.00 -4.33 17.32
CA ASP A 471 7.30 -5.18 16.18
C ASP A 471 6.99 -6.64 16.48
N GLN A 472 6.45 -7.36 15.49
CA GLN A 472 6.00 -8.74 15.65
C GLN A 472 6.59 -9.71 14.61
N ILE A 473 7.27 -9.20 13.55
CA ILE A 473 7.65 -10.03 12.40
C ILE A 473 9.16 -10.27 12.32
N GLY A 474 9.97 -9.34 12.79
CA GLY A 474 11.42 -9.47 12.77
C GLY A 474 12.07 -8.92 11.49
N THR A 475 13.32 -9.37 11.24
CA THR A 475 14.10 -8.96 10.07
C THR A 475 13.74 -9.74 8.81
N ASN A 476 14.19 -9.26 7.66
CA ASN A 476 14.10 -9.95 6.38
C ASN A 476 15.42 -9.87 5.60
N PHE A 477 15.52 -10.61 4.48
CA PHE A 477 16.77 -10.62 3.71
C PHE A 477 17.05 -9.31 2.96
N ARG A 478 16.06 -8.45 2.72
CA ARG A 478 16.29 -7.10 2.16
C ARG A 478 16.99 -6.19 3.18
N GLY A 479 16.62 -6.26 4.47
CA GLY A 479 17.31 -5.56 5.55
C GLY A 479 18.79 -5.94 5.63
N ALA A 480 19.08 -7.25 5.63
CA ALA A 480 20.45 -7.75 5.56
C ALA A 480 21.18 -7.27 4.30
N HIS A 481 20.52 -7.15 3.16
CA HIS A 481 21.09 -6.62 1.93
C HIS A 481 21.36 -5.10 2.02
N ALA A 482 20.42 -4.35 2.60
CA ALA A 482 20.61 -2.91 2.84
C ALA A 482 21.85 -2.65 3.68
N ASP A 483 22.06 -3.40 4.77
CA ASP A 483 23.28 -3.34 5.57
C ASP A 483 24.55 -3.60 4.73
N LEU A 484 24.54 -4.61 3.86
CA LEU A 484 25.69 -4.95 3.02
C LEU A 484 26.08 -3.82 2.05
N VAL A 485 25.09 -3.11 1.47
CA VAL A 485 25.38 -2.03 0.53
C VAL A 485 25.69 -0.71 1.22
N LEU A 486 25.38 -0.55 2.51
CA LEU A 486 25.57 0.68 3.27
C LEU A 486 26.82 0.66 4.16
N LYS A 487 27.10 -0.47 4.80
CA LYS A 487 28.14 -0.60 5.82
C LYS A 487 29.53 -0.25 5.28
N GLY A 488 30.20 0.68 5.97
CA GLY A 488 31.56 1.10 5.64
C GLY A 488 31.72 1.93 4.36
N LYS A 489 30.60 2.41 3.79
CA LYS A 489 30.61 3.31 2.63
C LYS A 489 30.53 4.76 3.09
N HIS A 490 31.34 5.64 2.48
CA HIS A 490 31.44 7.06 2.87
C HIS A 490 31.55 8.00 1.66
N ASP A 491 31.23 7.53 0.47
CA ASP A 491 31.42 8.26 -0.78
C ASP A 491 30.18 8.17 -1.68
N PHE A 492 28.99 8.12 -1.06
CA PHE A 492 27.74 8.06 -1.79
C PHE A 492 27.55 9.31 -2.66
N THR A 493 27.07 9.08 -3.85
CA THR A 493 26.50 10.07 -4.76
C THR A 493 25.10 9.61 -5.16
N LEU A 494 24.35 10.45 -5.84
CA LEU A 494 23.06 10.06 -6.41
C LEU A 494 23.19 8.74 -7.22
N GLU A 495 24.22 8.63 -8.06
CA GLU A 495 24.48 7.43 -8.87
C GLU A 495 24.84 6.19 -8.02
N LYS A 496 25.63 6.35 -6.96
CA LYS A 496 26.00 5.24 -6.09
C LYS A 496 24.82 4.75 -5.24
N LEU A 497 23.95 5.66 -4.80
CA LEU A 497 22.72 5.25 -4.10
C LEU A 497 21.75 4.55 -5.05
N ARG A 498 21.62 5.03 -6.31
CA ARG A 498 20.89 4.32 -7.35
C ARG A 498 21.47 2.91 -7.58
N ALA A 499 22.78 2.79 -7.72
CA ALA A 499 23.45 1.50 -7.90
C ALA A 499 23.21 0.56 -6.70
N ALA A 500 23.20 1.07 -5.47
CA ALA A 500 22.89 0.30 -4.28
C ALA A 500 21.44 -0.20 -4.29
N ALA A 501 20.47 0.63 -4.71
CA ALA A 501 19.06 0.23 -4.83
C ALA A 501 18.84 -0.88 -5.86
N PHE A 502 19.73 -1.01 -6.84
CA PHE A 502 19.70 -2.03 -7.89
C PHE A 502 20.84 -3.06 -7.74
N ASP A 503 21.43 -3.21 -6.55
CA ASP A 503 22.41 -4.28 -6.33
C ASP A 503 21.76 -5.66 -6.51
N SER A 504 22.45 -6.53 -7.25
CA SER A 504 21.91 -7.79 -7.73
C SER A 504 22.05 -8.97 -6.78
N TYR A 505 22.66 -8.78 -5.62
CA TYR A 505 22.92 -9.85 -4.66
C TYR A 505 21.61 -10.38 -4.03
N LEU A 506 21.58 -11.67 -3.75
CA LEU A 506 20.42 -12.38 -3.18
C LEU A 506 20.82 -13.09 -1.88
N PRO A 507 20.79 -12.39 -0.74
CA PRO A 507 21.18 -12.94 0.57
C PRO A 507 20.42 -14.21 0.96
N GLY A 508 19.14 -14.32 0.57
CA GLY A 508 18.35 -15.51 0.83
C GLY A 508 18.97 -16.77 0.23
N PHE A 509 19.41 -16.71 -1.00
CA PHE A 509 20.10 -17.84 -1.63
C PHE A 509 21.53 -18.04 -1.12
N ALA A 510 22.19 -16.99 -0.62
CA ALA A 510 23.48 -17.16 0.04
C ALA A 510 23.38 -17.99 1.32
N VAL A 511 22.23 -17.98 2.01
CA VAL A 511 21.94 -18.83 3.17
C VAL A 511 21.48 -20.23 2.73
N LEU A 512 20.62 -20.32 1.73
CA LEU A 512 19.92 -21.57 1.37
C LEU A 512 20.77 -22.52 0.48
N ILE A 513 21.55 -21.98 -0.47
CA ILE A 513 22.33 -22.80 -1.40
C ILE A 513 23.40 -23.65 -0.69
N PRO A 514 24.17 -23.15 0.29
CA PRO A 514 25.10 -24.00 1.04
C PRO A 514 24.44 -25.19 1.73
N GLN A 515 23.21 -25.00 2.25
CA GLN A 515 22.45 -26.10 2.88
C GLN A 515 22.00 -27.14 1.86
N LEU A 516 21.56 -26.69 0.67
CA LEU A 516 21.19 -27.60 -0.44
C LEU A 516 22.39 -28.40 -0.93
N THR A 517 23.54 -27.75 -1.14
CA THR A 517 24.77 -28.44 -1.61
C THR A 517 25.30 -29.42 -0.58
N ALA A 518 25.25 -29.08 0.72
CA ALA A 518 25.60 -30.00 1.80
C ALA A 518 24.65 -31.20 1.89
N ALA A 519 23.34 -30.96 1.64
CA ALA A 519 22.37 -32.05 1.57
C ALA A 519 22.67 -33.03 0.42
N TYR A 520 23.09 -32.52 -0.73
CA TYR A 520 23.51 -33.32 -1.88
C TYR A 520 24.80 -34.10 -1.61
N ASP A 521 25.80 -33.47 -1.02
CA ASP A 521 27.10 -34.11 -0.70
C ASP A 521 26.95 -35.26 0.33
N ALA A 522 25.85 -35.27 1.09
CA ALA A 522 25.52 -36.34 2.03
C ALA A 522 24.76 -37.51 1.42
N LEU A 523 24.37 -37.44 0.14
CA LEU A 523 23.75 -38.58 -0.57
C LEU A 523 24.75 -39.70 -0.79
N SER A 524 24.28 -40.97 -0.74
CA SER A 524 25.08 -42.09 -1.19
C SER A 524 25.26 -42.04 -2.72
N ALA A 525 26.35 -42.61 -3.22
CA ALA A 525 26.61 -42.68 -4.66
C ALA A 525 25.52 -43.43 -5.42
N ASP A 526 24.83 -44.36 -4.74
CA ASP A 526 23.74 -45.18 -5.30
C ASP A 526 22.37 -44.48 -5.27
N ASP A 527 22.27 -43.30 -4.60
CA ASP A 527 21.01 -42.55 -4.59
C ASP A 527 20.68 -42.01 -5.99
N PRO A 528 19.48 -42.26 -6.51
CA PRO A 528 19.10 -41.79 -7.86
C PRO A 528 19.25 -40.28 -8.03
N LEU A 529 19.05 -39.49 -6.96
CA LEU A 529 19.21 -38.05 -6.98
C LEU A 529 20.66 -37.59 -7.09
N HIS A 530 21.63 -38.44 -6.65
CA HIS A 530 23.05 -38.13 -6.77
C HIS A 530 23.48 -37.93 -8.23
N THR A 531 23.14 -38.85 -9.11
CA THR A 531 23.43 -38.72 -10.54
C THR A 531 22.57 -37.64 -11.20
N LYS A 532 21.27 -37.59 -10.87
CA LYS A 532 20.31 -36.71 -11.53
C LYS A 532 20.61 -35.25 -11.25
N LEU A 533 20.93 -34.88 -10.01
CA LEU A 533 21.11 -33.50 -9.57
C LEU A 533 22.57 -33.00 -9.68
N ALA A 534 23.49 -33.79 -10.17
CA ALA A 534 24.92 -33.46 -10.25
C ALA A 534 25.17 -32.11 -10.98
N GLU A 535 24.58 -31.93 -12.16
CA GLU A 535 24.74 -30.69 -12.94
C GLU A 535 23.99 -29.48 -12.34
N PRO A 536 22.71 -29.62 -11.94
CA PRO A 536 22.01 -28.54 -11.19
C PRO A 536 22.77 -28.06 -9.96
N ILE A 537 23.28 -28.97 -9.13
CA ILE A 537 24.06 -28.66 -7.95
C ILE A 537 25.40 -27.99 -8.31
N ALA A 538 26.10 -28.47 -9.31
CA ALA A 538 27.34 -27.87 -9.78
C ALA A 538 27.12 -26.39 -10.24
N LEU A 539 26.03 -26.16 -10.99
CA LEU A 539 25.64 -24.80 -11.40
C LEU A 539 25.38 -23.89 -10.20
N LEU A 540 24.56 -24.32 -9.24
CA LEU A 540 24.22 -23.53 -8.06
C LEU A 540 25.42 -23.31 -7.13
N ARG A 541 26.31 -24.28 -7.01
CA ARG A 541 27.55 -24.19 -6.23
C ARG A 541 28.49 -23.12 -6.77
N GLY A 542 28.61 -23.02 -8.11
CA GLY A 542 29.45 -22.03 -8.81
C GLY A 542 28.81 -20.65 -8.94
N TRP A 543 27.55 -20.49 -8.53
CA TRP A 543 26.83 -19.23 -8.70
C TRP A 543 27.25 -18.20 -7.66
N ASP A 544 27.40 -16.92 -8.09
CA ASP A 544 27.76 -15.77 -7.25
C ASP A 544 26.57 -15.21 -6.43
N LYS A 545 25.39 -15.80 -6.56
CA LYS A 545 24.10 -15.40 -5.92
C LYS A 545 23.65 -13.99 -6.35
N ARG A 546 23.99 -13.62 -7.60
CA ARG A 546 23.55 -12.39 -8.22
C ARG A 546 22.58 -12.67 -9.36
N TRP A 547 21.47 -11.93 -9.37
CA TRP A 547 20.55 -12.03 -10.50
C TRP A 547 21.13 -11.36 -11.75
N SER A 548 20.80 -11.92 -12.90
CA SER A 548 20.94 -11.25 -14.19
C SER A 548 20.00 -11.90 -15.22
N ALA A 549 19.64 -11.15 -16.26
CA ALA A 549 18.78 -11.67 -17.33
C ALA A 549 19.35 -12.92 -18.03
N ASN A 550 20.69 -13.04 -18.08
CA ASN A 550 21.37 -14.17 -18.72
C ASN A 550 21.69 -15.34 -17.77
N SER A 551 21.40 -15.20 -16.47
CA SER A 551 21.76 -16.22 -15.48
C SER A 551 20.76 -17.38 -15.50
N THR A 552 21.26 -18.59 -15.82
CA THR A 552 20.53 -19.84 -15.67
C THR A 552 20.45 -20.29 -14.21
N ALA A 553 21.47 -19.95 -13.41
CA ALA A 553 21.49 -20.26 -11.99
C ALA A 553 20.39 -19.47 -11.23
N THR A 554 20.16 -18.20 -11.59
CA THR A 554 19.05 -17.41 -11.03
C THR A 554 17.70 -18.10 -11.32
N ALA A 555 17.46 -18.53 -12.55
CA ALA A 555 16.21 -19.23 -12.93
C ALA A 555 16.01 -20.50 -12.10
N LEU A 556 17.03 -21.37 -12.02
CA LEU A 556 16.96 -22.60 -11.25
C LEU A 556 16.74 -22.34 -9.75
N ALA A 557 17.47 -21.39 -9.17
CA ALA A 557 17.35 -21.04 -7.76
C ALA A 557 15.97 -20.48 -7.40
N VAL A 558 15.42 -19.58 -8.24
CA VAL A 558 14.08 -19.03 -8.03
C VAL A 558 13.02 -20.13 -8.13
N PHE A 559 13.06 -20.99 -9.14
CA PHE A 559 12.11 -22.11 -9.28
C PHE A 559 12.18 -23.07 -8.10
N TRP A 560 13.39 -23.36 -7.61
CA TRP A 560 13.59 -24.17 -6.41
C TRP A 560 13.01 -23.48 -5.15
N GLY A 561 13.33 -22.23 -4.96
CA GLY A 561 12.82 -21.45 -3.82
C GLY A 561 11.30 -21.30 -3.84
N ASP A 562 10.71 -21.01 -5.01
CA ASP A 562 9.27 -20.90 -5.19
C ASP A 562 8.54 -22.25 -4.99
N GLN A 563 9.18 -23.37 -5.34
CA GLN A 563 8.64 -24.69 -5.04
C GLN A 563 8.54 -24.90 -3.53
N LEU A 564 9.62 -24.63 -2.80
CA LEU A 564 9.63 -24.71 -1.34
C LEU A 564 8.64 -23.74 -0.71
N TRP A 565 8.56 -22.51 -1.22
CA TRP A 565 7.59 -21.52 -0.73
C TRP A 565 6.15 -22.02 -0.80
N ARG A 566 5.76 -22.60 -1.93
CA ARG A 566 4.41 -23.20 -2.10
C ARG A 566 4.14 -24.34 -1.12
N GLU A 567 5.17 -25.14 -0.80
CA GLU A 567 5.03 -26.28 0.10
C GLU A 567 4.92 -25.88 1.57
N VAL A 568 5.62 -24.81 2.00
CA VAL A 568 5.75 -24.49 3.43
C VAL A 568 5.21 -23.10 3.84
N GLY A 569 4.77 -22.29 2.92
CA GLY A 569 4.36 -20.91 3.21
C GLY A 569 3.26 -20.79 4.27
N THR A 570 2.26 -21.69 4.24
CA THR A 570 1.20 -21.73 5.24
C THR A 570 1.69 -22.17 6.63
N PHE A 571 2.66 -23.07 6.68
CA PHE A 571 3.27 -23.50 7.95
C PHE A 571 4.13 -22.39 8.55
N ALA A 572 4.93 -21.72 7.71
CA ALA A 572 5.74 -20.60 8.13
C ALA A 572 4.86 -19.45 8.71
N GLN A 573 3.74 -19.18 8.07
CA GLN A 573 2.78 -18.19 8.57
C GLN A 573 2.16 -18.62 9.92
N ALA A 574 1.78 -19.87 10.05
CA ALA A 574 1.23 -20.38 11.32
C ALA A 574 2.25 -20.26 12.47
N GLU A 575 3.55 -20.40 12.20
CA GLU A 575 4.64 -20.17 13.15
C GLU A 575 5.08 -18.69 13.23
N ARG A 576 4.45 -17.78 12.46
CA ARG A 576 4.84 -16.36 12.35
C ARG A 576 6.32 -16.18 11.99
N MET A 577 6.82 -17.03 11.12
CA MET A 577 8.19 -17.01 10.64
C MET A 577 8.24 -16.59 9.18
N ASN A 578 9.19 -15.75 8.84
CA ASN A 578 9.47 -15.40 7.45
C ASN A 578 9.82 -16.69 6.66
N VAL A 579 9.17 -16.90 5.52
CA VAL A 579 9.26 -18.18 4.78
C VAL A 579 10.69 -18.61 4.43
N PRO A 580 11.60 -17.74 3.94
CA PRO A 580 12.98 -18.15 3.71
C PRO A 580 13.72 -18.60 4.97
N PHE A 581 13.44 -17.99 6.13
CA PHE A 581 14.00 -18.47 7.42
C PHE A 581 13.38 -19.79 7.84
N TYR A 582 12.08 -20.00 7.58
CA TYR A 582 11.44 -21.29 7.81
C TYR A 582 12.08 -22.39 6.94
N ILE A 583 12.30 -22.10 5.64
CA ILE A 583 13.01 -23.04 4.74
C ILE A 583 14.40 -23.38 5.29
N ALA A 584 15.14 -22.39 5.77
CA ALA A 584 16.48 -22.59 6.30
C ALA A 584 16.48 -23.46 7.56
N GLN A 585 15.48 -23.30 8.45
CA GLN A 585 15.50 -23.85 9.80
C GLN A 585 14.62 -25.09 10.01
N ARG A 586 13.58 -25.29 9.17
CA ARG A 586 12.55 -26.33 9.39
C ARG A 586 12.47 -27.35 8.27
N VAL A 587 12.79 -26.97 7.03
CA VAL A 587 12.71 -27.89 5.87
C VAL A 587 13.88 -28.86 5.91
N SER A 588 13.57 -30.15 5.80
CA SER A 588 14.57 -31.22 5.81
C SER A 588 15.47 -31.21 4.57
N THR A 589 16.63 -31.87 4.65
CA THR A 589 17.56 -32.04 3.55
C THR A 589 16.92 -32.77 2.37
N ALA A 590 16.12 -33.81 2.65
CA ALA A 590 15.42 -34.61 1.64
C ALA A 590 14.38 -33.77 0.88
N GLU A 591 13.61 -32.93 1.57
CA GLU A 591 12.62 -32.03 0.96
C GLU A 591 13.31 -30.98 0.09
N LYS A 592 14.45 -30.41 0.52
CA LYS A 592 15.23 -29.46 -0.29
C LYS A 592 15.69 -30.07 -1.61
N LEU A 593 16.19 -31.30 -1.60
CA LEU A 593 16.63 -32.03 -2.78
C LEU A 593 15.46 -32.40 -3.69
N LYS A 594 14.35 -32.88 -3.13
CA LYS A 594 13.13 -33.17 -3.89
C LYS A 594 12.56 -31.95 -4.58
N ALA A 595 12.57 -30.78 -3.90
CA ALA A 595 12.14 -29.53 -4.48
C ALA A 595 13.05 -29.07 -5.63
N LEU A 596 14.36 -29.35 -5.58
CA LEU A 596 15.27 -29.06 -6.70
C LEU A 596 14.97 -29.95 -7.91
N ASP A 597 14.71 -31.24 -7.69
CA ASP A 597 14.29 -32.18 -8.73
C ASP A 597 12.99 -31.72 -9.43
N ALA A 598 12.01 -31.27 -8.63
CA ALA A 598 10.75 -30.73 -9.14
C ALA A 598 10.94 -29.43 -9.94
N ALA A 599 11.84 -28.55 -9.48
CA ALA A 599 12.15 -27.28 -10.15
C ALA A 599 12.83 -27.53 -11.52
N GLU A 600 13.79 -28.44 -11.58
CA GLU A 600 14.42 -28.84 -12.82
C GLU A 600 13.39 -29.44 -13.83
N ALA A 601 12.57 -30.36 -13.36
CA ALA A 601 11.51 -30.97 -14.16
C ALA A 601 10.51 -29.92 -14.68
N LYS A 602 10.13 -28.97 -13.87
CA LYS A 602 9.21 -27.88 -14.26
C LYS A 602 9.84 -26.97 -15.33
N LEU A 603 11.08 -26.54 -15.14
CA LEU A 603 11.79 -25.74 -16.14
C LEU A 603 11.87 -26.44 -17.48
N LYS A 604 12.21 -27.73 -17.48
CA LYS A 604 12.26 -28.55 -18.68
C LYS A 604 10.89 -28.69 -19.35
N ALA A 605 9.84 -28.93 -18.59
CA ALA A 605 8.46 -29.03 -19.07
C ALA A 605 7.94 -27.74 -19.68
N ASP A 606 8.24 -26.62 -19.05
CA ASP A 606 7.71 -25.33 -19.47
C ASP A 606 8.51 -24.71 -20.62
N PHE A 607 9.85 -24.90 -20.66
CA PHE A 607 10.75 -24.20 -21.57
C PHE A 607 11.61 -25.11 -22.46
N GLY A 608 11.47 -26.42 -22.32
CA GLY A 608 12.20 -27.42 -23.14
C GLY A 608 13.57 -27.81 -22.59
N ASP A 609 14.21 -26.96 -21.79
CA ASP A 609 15.46 -27.21 -21.07
C ASP A 609 15.39 -26.58 -19.69
N TRP A 610 16.07 -27.16 -18.71
CA TRP A 610 16.18 -26.56 -17.38
C TRP A 610 17.21 -25.41 -17.31
N ARG A 611 18.15 -25.39 -18.27
CA ARG A 611 19.16 -24.30 -18.40
C ARG A 611 18.60 -23.11 -19.17
N VAL A 612 17.54 -22.52 -18.64
CA VAL A 612 16.89 -21.36 -19.25
C VAL A 612 17.41 -20.06 -18.61
N PRO A 613 17.88 -19.08 -19.40
CA PRO A 613 18.22 -17.76 -18.87
C PRO A 613 17.02 -17.08 -18.20
N TRP A 614 17.24 -16.46 -17.02
CA TRP A 614 16.20 -15.82 -16.22
C TRP A 614 15.36 -14.80 -17.01
N GLY A 615 15.97 -13.97 -17.83
CA GLY A 615 15.27 -12.98 -18.66
C GLY A 615 14.37 -13.57 -19.77
N LYS A 616 14.48 -14.88 -20.08
CA LYS A 616 13.50 -15.55 -20.95
C LYS A 616 12.22 -15.89 -20.19
N ILE A 617 12.29 -16.01 -18.87
CA ILE A 617 11.20 -16.38 -17.99
C ILE A 617 10.56 -15.13 -17.39
N ASN A 618 11.34 -14.25 -16.78
CA ASN A 618 10.93 -13.10 -15.99
C ASN A 618 10.75 -11.87 -16.87
N ARG A 619 9.49 -11.41 -17.02
CA ARG A 619 9.09 -10.49 -18.08
C ARG A 619 8.23 -9.35 -17.56
N PHE A 620 8.43 -8.15 -18.11
CA PHE A 620 7.50 -7.03 -18.03
C PHE A 620 6.63 -7.03 -19.29
N GLN A 621 5.31 -6.90 -19.09
CA GLN A 621 4.35 -6.79 -20.17
C GLN A 621 3.18 -5.91 -19.72
N ARG A 622 2.75 -5.00 -20.56
CA ARG A 622 1.53 -4.19 -20.39
C ARG A 622 0.79 -4.21 -21.72
N LEU A 623 -0.42 -4.79 -21.76
CA LEU A 623 -1.13 -5.06 -23.01
C LEU A 623 -2.24 -4.06 -23.30
N ASP A 624 -2.90 -3.55 -22.26
CA ASP A 624 -4.04 -2.66 -22.33
C ASP A 624 -4.28 -1.89 -21.02
N ASP A 625 -5.41 -1.19 -20.92
CA ASP A 625 -5.87 -0.37 -19.80
C ASP A 625 -6.61 -1.15 -18.70
N VAL A 626 -6.77 -2.46 -18.85
CA VAL A 626 -7.51 -3.28 -17.87
C VAL A 626 -6.78 -3.29 -16.53
N ILE A 627 -7.50 -2.91 -15.46
CA ILE A 627 -6.93 -2.84 -14.10
C ILE A 627 -6.50 -4.23 -13.60
N ALA A 628 -7.28 -5.29 -13.90
CA ALA A 628 -6.90 -6.66 -13.59
C ALA A 628 -5.91 -7.16 -14.66
N PRO A 629 -4.62 -7.34 -14.32
CA PRO A 629 -3.60 -7.63 -15.31
C PRO A 629 -3.80 -9.03 -15.93
N HIS A 630 -3.67 -9.12 -17.25
CA HIS A 630 -3.60 -10.36 -17.99
C HIS A 630 -2.39 -10.34 -18.93
N PHE A 631 -1.90 -11.52 -19.30
CA PHE A 631 -0.64 -11.67 -20.01
C PHE A 631 -0.73 -12.72 -21.10
N ASP A 632 0.10 -12.56 -22.12
CA ASP A 632 0.17 -13.45 -23.29
C ASP A 632 1.63 -13.75 -23.65
N ASP A 633 2.02 -15.02 -23.58
CA ASP A 633 3.37 -15.49 -23.92
C ASP A 633 3.75 -15.25 -25.39
N THR A 634 2.76 -15.06 -26.27
CA THR A 634 2.95 -14.82 -27.71
C THR A 634 3.18 -13.36 -28.07
N LYS A 635 2.86 -12.44 -27.15
CA LYS A 635 3.01 -10.99 -27.34
C LYS A 635 4.40 -10.51 -26.90
N PRO A 636 4.87 -9.36 -27.41
CA PRO A 636 6.11 -8.75 -26.97
C PRO A 636 6.14 -8.52 -25.46
N SER A 637 7.32 -8.65 -24.86
CA SER A 637 7.57 -8.37 -23.46
C SER A 637 9.06 -8.10 -23.23
N ILE A 638 9.40 -7.37 -22.18
CA ILE A 638 10.75 -6.92 -21.85
C ILE A 638 11.37 -7.85 -20.80
N PRO A 639 12.63 -8.36 -20.99
CA PRO A 639 13.33 -9.12 -19.95
C PRO A 639 13.56 -8.25 -18.71
N VAL A 640 13.23 -8.74 -17.53
CA VAL A 640 13.57 -8.09 -16.27
C VAL A 640 14.57 -8.94 -15.50
N PRO A 641 15.77 -8.41 -15.18
CA PRO A 641 16.80 -9.17 -14.47
C PRO A 641 16.51 -9.35 -13.00
N PHE A 642 15.68 -8.48 -12.37
CA PHE A 642 15.43 -8.45 -10.95
C PHE A 642 14.76 -9.74 -10.47
N ALA A 643 14.99 -10.10 -9.20
CA ALA A 643 14.26 -11.18 -8.55
C ALA A 643 13.24 -10.61 -7.53
N SER A 644 12.48 -11.50 -6.92
CA SER A 644 11.55 -11.15 -5.85
C SER A 644 12.30 -10.65 -4.60
N ALA A 645 11.71 -9.66 -3.92
CA ALA A 645 12.15 -9.16 -2.62
C ALA A 645 12.25 -10.25 -1.54
N GLN A 646 11.46 -11.30 -1.66
CA GLN A 646 11.50 -12.44 -0.72
C GLN A 646 12.88 -13.11 -0.64
N TRP A 647 13.68 -13.07 -1.71
CA TRP A 647 15.03 -13.61 -1.75
C TRP A 647 16.11 -12.57 -1.38
N GLY A 648 15.68 -11.37 -0.98
CA GLY A 648 16.55 -10.28 -0.57
C GLY A 648 16.94 -9.31 -1.69
N SER A 649 16.26 -9.35 -2.84
CA SER A 649 16.48 -8.36 -3.90
C SER A 649 15.98 -6.99 -3.44
N LEU A 650 16.86 -5.97 -3.44
CA LEU A 650 16.46 -4.58 -3.22
C LEU A 650 15.68 -4.06 -4.43
N ALA A 651 16.12 -4.33 -5.65
CA ALA A 651 15.29 -4.14 -6.83
C ALA A 651 14.26 -5.27 -6.90
N SER A 652 13.05 -5.01 -6.43
CA SER A 652 11.99 -6.00 -6.32
C SER A 652 11.15 -6.08 -7.59
N PHE A 653 10.88 -7.31 -8.03
CA PHE A 653 9.96 -7.60 -9.13
C PHE A 653 9.14 -8.83 -8.78
N GLY A 654 7.90 -8.59 -8.32
CA GLY A 654 6.95 -9.63 -7.93
C GLY A 654 6.29 -10.24 -9.17
N ALA A 655 6.91 -11.30 -9.71
CA ALA A 655 6.48 -11.97 -10.93
C ALA A 655 6.08 -13.42 -10.68
N ARG A 656 5.11 -13.91 -11.46
CA ARG A 656 4.65 -15.29 -11.44
C ARG A 656 4.07 -15.70 -12.78
N ALA A 657 3.85 -17.00 -12.97
CA ALA A 657 3.02 -17.48 -14.07
C ALA A 657 1.53 -17.18 -13.78
N TYR A 658 0.80 -16.86 -14.83
CA TYR A 658 -0.65 -16.62 -14.83
C TYR A 658 -1.38 -17.73 -15.60
N PRO A 659 -2.69 -17.84 -15.49
CA PRO A 659 -3.43 -18.79 -16.34
C PRO A 659 -3.05 -18.66 -17.81
N ASN A 660 -2.70 -19.80 -18.45
CA ASN A 660 -2.25 -19.89 -19.85
C ASN A 660 -0.87 -19.29 -20.15
N THR A 661 -0.05 -18.92 -19.15
CA THR A 661 1.34 -18.50 -19.36
C THR A 661 2.32 -19.47 -18.72
N LYS A 662 3.51 -19.59 -19.31
CA LYS A 662 4.69 -20.27 -18.75
C LYS A 662 5.69 -19.25 -18.22
N LYS A 663 5.80 -18.09 -18.88
CA LYS A 663 6.63 -16.98 -18.44
C LYS A 663 6.05 -16.37 -17.17
N TYR A 664 6.94 -15.76 -16.38
CA TYR A 664 6.59 -15.01 -15.20
C TYR A 664 6.40 -13.55 -15.56
N TYR A 665 5.29 -12.97 -15.19
CA TYR A 665 4.98 -11.55 -15.42
C TYR A 665 4.84 -10.81 -14.12
N GLY A 666 5.52 -9.64 -14.04
CA GLY A 666 5.47 -8.78 -12.87
C GLY A 666 4.20 -7.94 -12.81
N THR A 667 3.65 -7.82 -11.61
CA THR A 667 2.49 -6.96 -11.31
C THR A 667 2.71 -6.06 -10.12
N SER A 668 3.80 -6.26 -9.38
CA SER A 668 4.16 -5.52 -8.17
C SER A 668 5.68 -5.49 -8.00
N GLY A 669 6.14 -4.72 -7.06
CA GLY A 669 7.57 -4.48 -6.81
C GLY A 669 7.89 -3.01 -6.94
N ASN A 670 9.07 -2.67 -7.43
CA ASN A 670 9.46 -1.28 -7.71
C ASN A 670 8.40 -0.60 -8.56
N SER A 671 7.41 0.06 -7.95
CA SER A 671 6.32 0.73 -8.69
C SER A 671 6.69 2.16 -9.07
N PHE A 672 7.44 2.83 -8.21
CA PHE A 672 8.06 4.13 -8.39
C PHE A 672 9.42 4.09 -7.69
N VAL A 673 10.48 4.53 -8.36
CA VAL A 673 11.81 4.65 -7.76
C VAL A 673 12.32 6.05 -7.97
N ALA A 674 12.70 6.74 -6.89
CA ALA A 674 13.40 8.01 -6.99
C ALA A 674 14.61 8.03 -6.06
N VAL A 675 15.69 8.64 -6.53
CA VAL A 675 16.87 8.98 -5.73
C VAL A 675 17.01 10.49 -5.74
N VAL A 676 17.05 11.08 -4.55
CA VAL A 676 17.04 12.54 -4.34
C VAL A 676 18.28 12.97 -3.61
N GLU A 677 18.89 14.07 -4.06
CA GLU A 677 20.02 14.74 -3.41
C GLU A 677 19.61 16.15 -2.98
N PHE A 678 19.81 16.47 -1.70
CA PHE A 678 19.45 17.75 -1.08
C PHE A 678 20.66 18.70 -1.03
N GLY A 679 21.10 19.15 -2.23
CA GLY A 679 22.14 20.16 -2.37
C GLY A 679 21.59 21.60 -2.35
N PRO A 680 22.37 22.59 -2.79
CA PRO A 680 21.90 23.97 -2.98
C PRO A 680 20.64 24.06 -3.86
N ARG A 681 20.57 23.26 -4.89
CA ARG A 681 19.35 22.88 -5.64
C ARG A 681 19.11 21.39 -5.42
N VAL A 682 17.86 21.00 -5.17
CA VAL A 682 17.51 19.60 -5.15
C VAL A 682 17.69 18.98 -6.54
N ARG A 683 18.27 17.79 -6.60
CA ARG A 683 18.42 16.98 -7.82
C ARG A 683 17.82 15.61 -7.58
N ALA A 684 17.14 15.08 -8.58
CA ALA A 684 16.58 13.74 -8.48
C ALA A 684 16.61 13.02 -9.82
N VAL A 685 16.60 11.69 -9.73
CA VAL A 685 16.34 10.78 -10.85
C VAL A 685 15.20 9.85 -10.44
N ALA A 686 14.30 9.51 -11.37
CA ALA A 686 13.14 8.67 -11.08
C ALA A 686 12.79 7.74 -12.25
N VAL A 687 11.98 6.73 -11.96
CA VAL A 687 11.31 5.87 -12.95
C VAL A 687 10.00 5.34 -12.37
N THR A 688 8.97 5.32 -13.18
CA THR A 688 7.70 4.64 -12.89
C THR A 688 7.62 3.33 -13.67
N ALA A 689 7.06 2.29 -13.07
CA ALA A 689 6.88 1.01 -13.76
C ALA A 689 5.93 1.18 -14.95
N GLY A 690 6.42 0.98 -16.17
CA GLY A 690 5.69 1.16 -17.42
C GLY A 690 5.76 2.57 -17.95
N GLY A 691 4.86 3.45 -17.55
CA GLY A 691 4.72 4.85 -17.98
C GLY A 691 3.57 5.52 -17.25
N GLU A 692 3.37 6.80 -17.45
CA GLU A 692 2.41 7.62 -16.68
C GLU A 692 0.96 7.44 -17.15
N SER A 693 0.74 7.18 -18.45
CA SER A 693 -0.63 7.10 -19.00
C SER A 693 -1.25 5.71 -18.85
N GLY A 694 -2.54 5.65 -18.54
CA GLY A 694 -3.37 4.45 -18.62
C GLY A 694 -3.85 4.11 -20.03
N ASP A 695 -3.76 5.05 -20.97
CA ASP A 695 -4.22 4.88 -22.36
C ASP A 695 -3.18 4.13 -23.23
N PRO A 696 -3.51 2.94 -23.76
CA PRO A 696 -2.61 2.21 -24.67
C PRO A 696 -2.25 2.94 -25.96
N ALA A 697 -3.02 3.96 -26.37
CA ALA A 697 -2.71 4.77 -27.52
C ALA A 697 -1.71 5.90 -27.20
N SER A 698 -1.48 6.19 -25.93
CA SER A 698 -0.50 7.20 -25.51
C SER A 698 0.92 6.68 -25.66
N LYS A 699 1.85 7.53 -26.10
CA LYS A 699 3.28 7.20 -26.09
C LYS A 699 3.83 7.00 -24.67
N HIS A 700 3.15 7.54 -23.65
CA HIS A 700 3.51 7.41 -22.23
C HIS A 700 2.85 6.21 -21.55
N PHE A 701 2.30 5.28 -22.32
CA PHE A 701 1.76 4.04 -21.78
C PHE A 701 2.84 3.12 -21.19
N ASP A 702 3.97 2.98 -21.91
CA ASP A 702 5.07 2.07 -21.51
C ASP A 702 6.48 2.61 -21.83
N ASP A 703 6.62 3.90 -22.10
CA ASP A 703 7.89 4.55 -22.50
C ASP A 703 9.00 4.51 -21.42
N GLN A 704 8.65 4.25 -20.18
CA GLN A 704 9.61 4.04 -19.09
C GLN A 704 9.96 2.56 -18.85
N ALA A 705 9.30 1.60 -19.51
CA ALA A 705 9.44 0.18 -19.20
C ALA A 705 10.86 -0.38 -19.41
N GLU A 706 11.57 0.02 -20.45
CA GLU A 706 12.97 -0.38 -20.64
C GLU A 706 13.93 0.25 -19.63
N ARG A 707 13.69 1.52 -19.27
CA ARG A 707 14.44 2.20 -18.21
C ARG A 707 14.25 1.51 -16.88
N TYR A 708 13.00 1.17 -16.57
CA TYR A 708 12.64 0.39 -15.41
C TYR A 708 13.40 -0.94 -15.35
N ALA A 709 13.32 -1.74 -16.41
CA ALA A 709 13.95 -3.06 -16.47
C ALA A 709 15.49 -3.02 -16.37
N THR A 710 16.12 -1.91 -16.73
CA THR A 710 17.57 -1.72 -16.68
C THR A 710 18.06 -0.92 -15.48
N GLY A 711 17.16 -0.39 -14.64
CA GLY A 711 17.51 0.51 -13.54
C GLY A 711 18.10 1.84 -14.00
N ASN A 712 17.85 2.25 -15.25
CA ASN A 712 18.32 3.50 -15.82
C ASN A 712 17.30 4.62 -15.60
N LEU A 713 17.31 5.23 -14.41
CA LEU A 713 16.37 6.26 -14.02
C LEU A 713 16.57 7.52 -14.89
N ARG A 714 15.47 8.25 -15.17
CA ARG A 714 15.48 9.52 -15.89
C ARG A 714 15.69 10.70 -14.95
N PRO A 715 16.20 11.86 -15.42
CA PRO A 715 16.21 13.09 -14.64
C PRO A 715 14.78 13.51 -14.25
N VAL A 716 14.66 14.14 -13.08
CA VAL A 716 13.45 14.85 -12.66
C VAL A 716 13.62 16.32 -12.96
N TYR A 717 12.68 16.90 -13.69
CA TYR A 717 12.66 18.33 -14.04
C TYR A 717 11.95 19.11 -12.93
N PHE A 718 12.65 19.41 -11.84
CA PHE A 718 12.04 20.02 -10.66
C PHE A 718 11.88 21.53 -10.77
N TYR A 719 12.81 22.22 -11.38
CA TYR A 719 12.77 23.68 -11.53
C TYR A 719 12.31 24.08 -12.94
N PRO A 720 11.74 25.30 -13.12
CA PRO A 720 11.29 25.75 -14.45
C PRO A 720 12.38 25.76 -15.52
N ASP A 721 13.63 26.02 -15.14
CA ASP A 721 14.77 25.96 -16.05
C ASP A 721 15.19 24.51 -16.40
N ASP A 722 14.91 23.53 -15.55
CA ASP A 722 15.12 22.12 -15.87
C ASP A 722 14.13 21.64 -16.96
N LEU A 723 12.93 22.23 -17.03
CA LEU A 723 11.94 21.95 -18.07
C LEU A 723 12.27 22.54 -19.43
N ALA A 724 13.24 23.47 -19.52
CA ALA A 724 13.58 24.11 -20.78
C ALA A 724 14.07 23.08 -21.82
N GLY A 725 13.35 22.95 -22.93
CA GLY A 725 13.62 21.95 -23.97
C GLY A 725 12.98 20.57 -23.74
N HIS A 726 12.26 20.39 -22.64
CA HIS A 726 11.61 19.13 -22.22
C HIS A 726 10.09 19.27 -22.08
N ILE A 727 9.50 20.33 -22.64
CA ILE A 727 8.06 20.57 -22.61
C ILE A 727 7.41 19.96 -23.85
N GLU A 728 6.53 18.97 -23.62
CA GLU A 728 5.71 18.42 -24.69
C GLU A 728 4.45 19.26 -24.92
N ARG A 729 3.75 19.60 -23.85
CA ARG A 729 2.49 20.35 -23.89
C ARG A 729 2.41 21.32 -22.70
N ARG A 730 1.86 22.52 -22.98
CA ARG A 730 1.47 23.49 -21.95
C ARG A 730 0.05 23.92 -22.21
N TYR A 731 -0.82 23.84 -21.23
CA TYR A 731 -2.25 24.08 -21.38
C TYR A 731 -2.91 24.41 -20.04
N ARG A 732 -4.17 24.79 -20.10
CA ARG A 732 -5.07 24.91 -18.95
C ARG A 732 -6.10 23.79 -18.97
N PRO A 733 -6.60 23.35 -17.80
CA PRO A 733 -7.70 22.40 -17.77
C PRO A 733 -8.84 22.82 -18.70
N GLY A 734 -9.31 21.91 -19.56
CA GLY A 734 -10.36 22.16 -20.55
C GLY A 734 -9.90 22.72 -21.89
N GLU A 735 -8.58 22.94 -22.14
CA GLU A 735 -8.01 23.36 -23.45
C GLU A 735 -7.54 22.17 -24.27
#